data_b565eff57e89414860f7a66cf4492bb2
#
_entry.id   b565eff57e89414860f7a66cf4492bb2
#
_cell.length_a   1.000
_cell.length_b   1.000
_cell.length_c   1.000
_cell.angle_alpha   90.00
_cell.angle_beta   90.00
_cell.angle_gamma   90.00
#
_symmetry.space_group_name_H-M   'P 1'
#
loop_
_entity.id
_entity.type
_entity.pdbx_description
1 polymer ?
#
loop_
_entity_poly.entity_id
_entity_poly.type
_entity_poly.pdbx_seq_one_letter_code
_entity_poly.pdbx_strand_id
1 'polypeptide(L)'
;GNLGNILTGDVAAAPRYIEARISKGGHDVLFSPKVTQWQLSYDGRKNEPIHLPVKFPLLLAQGGEGIAVGLSTKVLPHNFNELIDASIKILKGKPFTLFPDFPTAGIADVSNYNDGMRGSRVRVRARIAPLDKNTLVITQIPFSTDTTKLIDSILKANEKGKIKIKKIEDNTAAEVEILIHLPAGVSPDKTIDALYAFTACETSVAPLGCVIENHKPLFIGVSDMLKISTNRTVDLLKRELEIQLDELENKWHFSTLEKIFIREEMYIDFKLYSDRESLYKYMYDRFEPFLKSFVRDINDDDLQKLTQIPMIRITRFDSDKADEAISKLEAEMEQVKYHLDHIIDYTIDFFQRLKDKYGKGRERQTELRSFDNIEATKVVLRNTKLYVNREEGFFGTGLKKDEYVADCSDIDDVIVFLRDGKMMVAKVDDKKFVGKDIIHIAVFDKNDKRTIYNMMYRDGKNGSTFIKRFNVSGVTRDKFYDLTQEKPGSMVSYFSANPNGEAEVVTIVLRQVGSVKKLKWDLDFSDIAIKGRASRGNTVTKYPIKKIELKEKGISTLRPRKVWFDDTVQRLNVDGRGELLGEFRPHDRLLIVNQSGKLKTIIPELTTHFDEDMIVLEKWNPNKPVSCIYYCGEKDRYFVKRFLVENENKEEIFITEHEKSQLEIVSTDWRPVAEVIYAK
;
A
#
# COMPACT_ATOMS: atom_id res chain seq x y z
N GLY A 1 -32.98 13.25 -1.88
CA GLY A 1 -32.34 13.18 -3.19
C GLY A 1 -31.17 12.22 -3.17
N ASN A 2 -30.78 11.69 -4.32
CA ASN A 2 -29.60 10.83 -4.43
C ASN A 2 -28.34 11.69 -4.52
N LEU A 3 -27.43 11.53 -3.54
CA LEU A 3 -26.14 12.24 -3.50
C LEU A 3 -25.00 11.46 -4.17
N GLY A 4 -25.29 10.31 -4.79
CA GLY A 4 -24.34 9.37 -5.33
C GLY A 4 -23.75 8.44 -4.25
N ASN A 5 -22.91 7.50 -4.68
CA ASN A 5 -22.23 6.55 -3.80
C ASN A 5 -20.78 6.39 -4.24
N ILE A 6 -19.85 6.73 -3.36
CA ILE A 6 -18.40 6.67 -3.65
C ILE A 6 -17.90 5.22 -3.79
N LEU A 7 -18.58 4.24 -3.19
CA LEU A 7 -18.20 2.83 -3.25
C LEU A 7 -18.63 2.18 -4.55
N THR A 8 -19.90 2.39 -4.96
CA THR A 8 -20.47 1.77 -6.17
C THR A 8 -20.23 2.58 -7.44
N GLY A 9 -19.84 3.86 -7.30
CA GLY A 9 -19.65 4.76 -8.43
C GLY A 9 -20.96 5.39 -8.96
N ASP A 10 -22.06 5.23 -8.24
CA ASP A 10 -23.34 5.86 -8.61
C ASP A 10 -23.20 7.37 -8.62
N VAL A 11 -23.68 7.97 -9.69
CA VAL A 11 -23.62 9.42 -9.88
C VAL A 11 -24.73 10.11 -9.11
N ALA A 12 -24.43 11.27 -8.51
CA ALA A 12 -25.43 12.10 -7.85
C ALA A 12 -26.52 12.56 -8.85
N ALA A 13 -27.75 12.70 -8.37
CA ALA A 13 -28.81 13.33 -9.13
C ALA A 13 -28.44 14.78 -9.50
N ALA A 14 -29.07 15.33 -10.55
CA ALA A 14 -28.84 16.72 -10.93
C ALA A 14 -29.13 17.67 -9.76
N PRO A 15 -28.31 18.72 -9.56
CA PRO A 15 -28.39 19.63 -8.38
C PRO A 15 -29.79 20.20 -8.13
N ARG A 16 -30.58 20.41 -9.18
CA ARG A 16 -31.98 20.89 -9.08
C ARG A 16 -32.93 19.94 -8.35
N TYR A 17 -32.56 18.69 -8.15
CA TYR A 17 -33.34 17.68 -7.44
C TYR A 17 -32.82 17.35 -6.05
N ILE A 18 -31.75 18.02 -5.63
CA ILE A 18 -31.08 17.76 -4.37
C ILE A 18 -31.26 18.95 -3.45
N GLU A 19 -31.68 18.69 -2.21
CA GLU A 19 -31.67 19.65 -1.12
C GLU A 19 -30.59 19.28 -0.12
N ALA A 20 -29.84 20.26 0.36
CA ALA A 20 -28.81 20.07 1.36
C ALA A 20 -28.99 21.05 2.53
N ARG A 21 -28.59 20.64 3.72
CA ARG A 21 -28.55 21.46 4.93
C ARG A 21 -27.16 21.37 5.56
N ILE A 22 -26.68 22.48 6.09
CA ILE A 22 -25.41 22.48 6.79
C ILE A 22 -25.56 21.73 8.10
N SER A 23 -24.59 20.84 8.37
CA SER A 23 -24.52 20.10 9.62
C SER A 23 -24.16 21.03 10.81
N LYS A 24 -24.41 20.61 12.03
CA LYS A 24 -24.01 21.36 13.24
C LYS A 24 -22.49 21.59 13.25
N GLY A 25 -21.67 20.59 12.87
CA GLY A 25 -20.22 20.74 12.75
C GLY A 25 -19.81 21.76 11.68
N GLY A 26 -20.52 21.78 10.54
CA GLY A 26 -20.34 22.81 9.53
C GLY A 26 -20.59 24.23 10.06
N HIS A 27 -21.67 24.40 10.82
CA HIS A 27 -21.95 25.71 11.47
C HIS A 27 -20.83 26.13 12.42
N ASP A 28 -20.32 25.24 13.25
CA ASP A 28 -19.30 25.58 14.24
C ASP A 28 -17.97 26.03 13.60
N VAL A 29 -17.63 25.51 12.41
CA VAL A 29 -16.31 25.75 11.78
C VAL A 29 -16.34 26.68 10.58
N LEU A 30 -17.48 26.85 9.88
CA LEU A 30 -17.57 27.58 8.61
C LEU A 30 -18.24 28.95 8.72
N PHE A 31 -19.07 29.15 9.76
CA PHE A 31 -19.92 30.32 9.85
C PHE A 31 -19.55 31.21 11.02
N SER A 32 -19.23 32.44 10.72
CA SER A 32 -19.14 33.54 11.68
C SER A 32 -19.45 34.85 10.90
N PRO A 33 -20.74 35.23 10.81
CA PRO A 33 -21.17 36.37 10.00
C PRO A 33 -20.46 37.69 10.35
N LYS A 34 -20.07 37.86 11.63
CA LYS A 34 -19.43 39.08 12.13
C LYS A 34 -18.00 39.25 11.65
N VAL A 35 -17.27 38.18 11.41
CA VAL A 35 -15.88 38.24 10.88
C VAL A 35 -15.82 37.98 9.38
N THR A 36 -16.94 37.67 8.74
CA THR A 36 -17.02 37.44 7.29
C THR A 36 -16.90 38.76 6.55
N GLN A 37 -16.09 38.73 5.51
CA GLN A 37 -16.06 39.85 4.53
C GLN A 37 -17.14 39.62 3.48
N TRP A 38 -18.01 40.59 3.32
CA TRP A 38 -19.16 40.54 2.44
C TRP A 38 -18.98 41.39 1.20
N GLN A 39 -19.50 40.94 0.06
CA GLN A 39 -19.66 41.69 -1.16
C GLN A 39 -21.09 41.59 -1.67
N LEU A 40 -21.49 42.52 -2.56
CA LEU A 40 -22.78 42.42 -3.22
C LEU A 40 -22.77 41.23 -4.18
N SER A 41 -23.89 40.48 -4.23
CA SER A 41 -24.12 39.46 -5.24
C SER A 41 -24.15 40.06 -6.64
N TYR A 42 -24.01 39.23 -7.67
CA TYR A 42 -23.99 39.67 -9.07
C TYR A 42 -25.18 40.58 -9.44
N ASP A 43 -26.38 40.32 -8.90
CA ASP A 43 -27.60 41.09 -9.11
C ASP A 43 -27.77 42.27 -8.13
N GLY A 44 -26.83 42.49 -7.23
CA GLY A 44 -26.83 43.56 -6.23
C GLY A 44 -27.91 43.47 -5.15
N ARG A 45 -28.68 42.37 -5.10
CA ARG A 45 -29.84 42.22 -4.20
C ARG A 45 -29.52 41.67 -2.83
N LYS A 46 -28.42 40.94 -2.71
CA LYS A 46 -28.01 40.27 -1.47
C LYS A 46 -26.50 40.44 -1.27
N ASN A 47 -26.06 40.26 -0.03
CA ASN A 47 -24.65 40.09 0.26
C ASN A 47 -24.24 38.63 0.19
N GLU A 48 -23.08 38.34 -0.36
CA GLU A 48 -22.44 37.02 -0.39
C GLU A 48 -21.04 37.15 0.21
N PRO A 49 -20.54 36.08 0.87
CA PRO A 49 -19.22 36.10 1.45
C PRO A 49 -18.16 36.06 0.34
N ILE A 50 -17.12 36.89 0.45
CA ILE A 50 -15.93 36.80 -0.43
C ILE A 50 -15.23 35.47 -0.15
N HIS A 51 -15.02 35.17 1.14
CA HIS A 51 -14.52 33.88 1.63
C HIS A 51 -15.24 33.48 2.92
N LEU A 52 -15.45 32.19 3.11
CA LEU A 52 -15.95 31.68 4.38
C LEU A 52 -14.84 31.75 5.44
N PRO A 53 -15.17 32.17 6.68
CA PRO A 53 -14.21 32.19 7.79
C PRO A 53 -14.02 30.79 8.39
N VAL A 54 -13.29 29.94 7.67
CA VAL A 54 -13.11 28.52 8.02
C VAL A 54 -12.09 28.37 9.15
N LYS A 55 -12.52 27.89 10.30
CA LYS A 55 -11.71 27.67 11.52
C LYS A 55 -11.24 26.21 11.66
N PHE A 56 -10.99 25.54 10.54
CA PHE A 56 -10.56 24.14 10.49
C PHE A 56 -9.87 23.87 9.15
N PRO A 57 -8.87 22.97 9.04
CA PRO A 57 -8.18 22.68 7.78
C PRO A 57 -9.05 21.82 6.83
N LEU A 58 -10.17 22.39 6.38
CA LEU A 58 -11.20 21.71 5.60
C LEU A 58 -10.68 21.15 4.28
N LEU A 59 -9.81 21.88 3.57
CA LEU A 59 -9.19 21.43 2.33
C LEU A 59 -8.42 20.10 2.54
N LEU A 60 -7.69 20.01 3.64
CA LEU A 60 -6.93 18.79 3.97
C LEU A 60 -7.82 17.66 4.45
N ALA A 61 -8.92 17.95 5.11
CA ALA A 61 -9.87 16.92 5.58
C ALA A 61 -10.64 16.28 4.41
N GLN A 62 -11.08 17.08 3.45
CA GLN A 62 -11.88 16.61 2.33
C GLN A 62 -11.03 16.20 1.12
N GLY A 63 -9.84 16.78 1.00
CA GLY A 63 -9.08 16.76 -0.23
C GLY A 63 -9.70 17.67 -1.30
N GLY A 64 -9.03 17.77 -2.44
CA GLY A 64 -9.53 18.54 -3.56
C GLY A 64 -8.78 18.22 -4.84
N GLU A 65 -9.50 18.14 -5.94
CA GLU A 65 -8.91 17.92 -7.26
C GLU A 65 -9.50 18.94 -8.23
N GLY A 66 -8.63 19.57 -9.01
CA GLY A 66 -9.05 20.54 -10.01
C GLY A 66 -8.03 20.69 -11.12
N ILE A 67 -8.54 20.97 -12.32
CA ILE A 67 -7.73 21.19 -13.52
C ILE A 67 -8.13 22.56 -14.08
N ALA A 68 -7.13 23.40 -14.30
CA ALA A 68 -7.27 24.70 -14.93
C ALA A 68 -6.30 24.81 -16.10
N VAL A 69 -6.35 25.91 -16.85
CA VAL A 69 -5.41 26.15 -17.94
C VAL A 69 -4.00 26.39 -17.36
N GLY A 70 -3.10 25.47 -17.64
CA GLY A 70 -1.71 25.53 -17.18
C GLY A 70 -1.48 25.17 -15.71
N LEU A 71 -2.52 24.89 -14.94
CA LEU A 71 -2.45 24.55 -13.52
C LEU A 71 -3.34 23.34 -13.20
N SER A 72 -2.92 22.55 -12.24
CA SER A 72 -3.74 21.51 -11.63
C SER A 72 -3.41 21.36 -10.16
N THR A 73 -4.36 20.88 -9.39
CA THR A 73 -4.18 20.54 -7.98
C THR A 73 -4.78 19.17 -7.70
N LYS A 74 -4.16 18.41 -6.81
CA LYS A 74 -4.69 17.17 -6.25
C LYS A 74 -4.21 17.04 -4.82
N VAL A 75 -4.99 17.56 -3.89
CA VAL A 75 -4.77 17.44 -2.45
C VAL A 75 -5.52 16.19 -1.97
N LEU A 76 -4.81 15.27 -1.34
CA LEU A 76 -5.42 14.04 -0.81
C LEU A 76 -6.12 14.33 0.52
N PRO A 77 -7.21 13.60 0.85
CA PRO A 77 -7.89 13.73 2.14
C PRO A 77 -7.04 13.17 3.28
N HIS A 78 -7.22 13.76 4.49
CA HIS A 78 -6.51 13.39 5.71
C HIS A 78 -7.50 13.20 6.86
N ASN A 79 -7.08 12.45 7.87
CA ASN A 79 -7.91 12.11 9.01
C ASN A 79 -8.26 13.34 9.85
N PHE A 80 -9.54 13.47 10.22
CA PHE A 80 -10.07 14.57 11.02
C PHE A 80 -9.36 14.74 12.36
N ASN A 81 -9.20 13.66 13.11
CA ASN A 81 -8.56 13.69 14.42
C ASN A 81 -7.07 14.02 14.32
N GLU A 82 -6.38 13.44 13.33
CA GLU A 82 -4.95 13.69 13.12
C GLU A 82 -4.67 15.13 12.69
N LEU A 83 -5.56 15.74 11.88
CA LEU A 83 -5.46 17.16 11.53
C LEU A 83 -5.58 18.06 12.74
N ILE A 84 -6.49 17.77 13.67
CA ILE A 84 -6.63 18.51 14.91
C ILE A 84 -5.38 18.34 15.78
N ASP A 85 -4.93 17.10 15.98
CA ASP A 85 -3.73 16.82 16.77
C ASP A 85 -2.48 17.50 16.19
N ALA A 86 -2.35 17.53 14.87
CA ALA A 86 -1.26 18.21 14.18
C ALA A 86 -1.38 19.76 14.33
N SER A 87 -2.59 20.32 14.24
CA SER A 87 -2.81 21.75 14.49
C SER A 87 -2.43 22.15 15.91
N ILE A 88 -2.81 21.35 16.91
CA ILE A 88 -2.39 21.57 18.31
C ILE A 88 -0.87 21.46 18.46
N LYS A 89 -0.21 20.52 17.77
CA LYS A 89 1.26 20.41 17.79
C LYS A 89 1.94 21.64 17.18
N ILE A 90 1.39 22.19 16.08
CA ILE A 90 1.88 23.44 15.46
C ILE A 90 1.84 24.58 16.48
N LEU A 91 0.70 24.77 17.15
CA LEU A 91 0.53 25.83 18.17
C LEU A 91 1.49 25.67 19.36
N LYS A 92 1.85 24.43 19.69
CA LYS A 92 2.83 24.10 20.75
C LYS A 92 4.28 24.07 20.25
N GLY A 93 4.56 24.42 18.99
CA GLY A 93 5.89 24.37 18.40
C GLY A 93 6.49 22.95 18.30
N LYS A 94 5.68 21.91 18.28
CA LYS A 94 6.13 20.49 18.22
C LYS A 94 6.10 19.97 16.77
N PRO A 95 7.01 19.05 16.43
CA PRO A 95 7.00 18.39 15.12
C PRO A 95 5.75 17.49 14.98
N PHE A 96 5.29 17.36 13.74
CA PHE A 96 4.18 16.49 13.37
C PHE A 96 4.45 15.83 12.02
N THR A 97 3.72 14.75 11.75
CA THR A 97 3.70 14.06 10.45
C THR A 97 2.26 13.75 10.11
N LEU A 98 1.87 13.95 8.86
CA LEU A 98 0.55 13.64 8.34
C LEU A 98 0.66 12.75 7.11
N PHE A 99 -0.22 11.76 7.03
CA PHE A 99 -0.38 10.92 5.85
C PHE A 99 -1.85 10.91 5.41
N PRO A 100 -2.11 10.71 4.11
CA PRO A 100 -3.48 10.62 3.62
C PRO A 100 -4.31 9.55 4.35
N ASP A 101 -5.60 9.81 4.49
CA ASP A 101 -6.59 8.86 4.99
C ASP A 101 -7.79 8.89 4.05
N PHE A 102 -8.10 7.74 3.45
CA PHE A 102 -9.07 7.66 2.38
C PHE A 102 -10.44 7.20 2.88
N PRO A 103 -11.54 7.80 2.41
CA PRO A 103 -12.89 7.40 2.81
C PRO A 103 -13.26 5.98 2.34
N THR A 104 -12.56 5.42 1.37
CA THR A 104 -12.69 4.04 0.92
C THR A 104 -11.82 3.07 1.69
N ALA A 105 -11.10 3.55 2.73
CA ALA A 105 -10.15 2.79 3.52
C ALA A 105 -9.00 2.20 2.66
N GLY A 106 -8.81 0.87 2.67
CA GLY A 106 -7.73 0.21 1.93
C GLY A 106 -6.38 0.26 2.64
N ILE A 107 -5.34 -0.14 1.92
CA ILE A 107 -3.96 -0.17 2.41
C ILE A 107 -3.13 0.80 1.56
N ALA A 108 -2.36 1.68 2.19
CA ALA A 108 -1.58 2.69 1.48
C ALA A 108 -0.07 2.59 1.78
N ASP A 109 0.72 2.61 0.72
CA ASP A 109 2.17 2.79 0.79
C ASP A 109 2.51 4.25 0.56
N VAL A 110 2.93 4.90 1.63
CA VAL A 110 3.27 6.34 1.69
C VAL A 110 4.78 6.60 1.66
N SER A 111 5.61 5.60 1.37
CA SER A 111 7.07 5.72 1.36
C SER A 111 7.59 6.84 0.45
N ASN A 112 6.84 7.14 -0.63
CA ASN A 112 7.15 8.20 -1.58
C ASN A 112 6.14 9.36 -1.53
N TYR A 113 5.49 9.58 -0.39
CA TYR A 113 4.47 10.63 -0.25
C TYR A 113 5.05 12.04 -0.28
N ASN A 114 6.25 12.25 0.27
CA ASN A 114 6.99 13.51 0.28
C ASN A 114 6.08 14.75 0.52
N ASP A 115 5.28 14.72 1.59
CA ASP A 115 4.38 15.79 2.01
C ASP A 115 3.37 16.27 0.92
N GLY A 116 3.03 15.41 -0.03
CA GLY A 116 2.08 15.73 -1.12
C GLY A 116 2.62 16.69 -2.18
N MET A 117 3.93 16.93 -2.24
CA MET A 117 4.57 17.79 -3.22
C MET A 117 4.68 17.13 -4.60
N ARG A 118 4.99 17.93 -5.62
CA ARG A 118 5.16 17.46 -7.00
C ARG A 118 6.18 16.32 -7.07
N GLY A 119 5.83 15.25 -7.78
CA GLY A 119 6.66 14.04 -7.89
C GLY A 119 6.37 12.98 -6.82
N SER A 120 5.53 13.30 -5.85
CA SER A 120 5.04 12.36 -4.85
C SER A 120 4.21 11.26 -5.47
N ARG A 121 4.17 10.11 -4.79
CA ARG A 121 3.34 8.98 -5.19
C ARG A 121 2.87 8.21 -3.96
N VAL A 122 1.59 7.90 -3.93
CA VAL A 122 0.97 7.00 -2.96
C VAL A 122 0.40 5.81 -3.72
N ARG A 123 0.80 4.59 -3.35
CA ARG A 123 0.21 3.37 -3.89
C ARG A 123 -0.89 2.93 -2.93
N VAL A 124 -2.06 2.62 -3.46
CA VAL A 124 -3.21 2.20 -2.63
C VAL A 124 -3.70 0.85 -3.13
N ARG A 125 -3.84 -0.11 -2.22
CA ARG A 125 -4.33 -1.47 -2.48
C ARG A 125 -5.70 -1.70 -1.87
N ALA A 126 -6.51 -2.48 -2.56
CA ALA A 126 -7.70 -3.10 -1.99
C ALA A 126 -7.31 -4.00 -0.81
N ARG A 127 -8.18 -4.12 0.18
CA ARG A 127 -8.02 -5.15 1.21
C ARG A 127 -8.64 -6.45 0.69
N ILE A 128 -7.79 -7.42 0.40
CA ILE A 128 -8.15 -8.73 -0.12
C ILE A 128 -7.69 -9.77 0.89
N ALA A 129 -8.57 -10.70 1.23
CA ALA A 129 -8.26 -11.82 2.11
C ALA A 129 -8.83 -13.13 1.55
N PRO A 130 -8.22 -14.29 1.80
CA PRO A 130 -8.84 -15.57 1.55
C PRO A 130 -9.99 -15.77 2.54
N LEU A 131 -11.19 -16.09 2.02
CA LEU A 131 -12.35 -16.48 2.81
C LEU A 131 -12.34 -17.99 3.05
N ASP A 132 -11.96 -18.73 2.01
CA ASP A 132 -11.70 -20.18 2.04
C ASP A 132 -10.65 -20.58 0.99
N LYS A 133 -10.38 -21.89 0.81
CA LYS A 133 -9.38 -22.41 -0.16
C LYS A 133 -9.61 -21.94 -1.61
N ASN A 134 -10.83 -21.61 -1.98
CA ASN A 134 -11.22 -21.28 -3.35
C ASN A 134 -11.94 -19.95 -3.49
N THR A 135 -12.07 -19.15 -2.42
CA THR A 135 -12.79 -17.88 -2.45
C THR A 135 -11.97 -16.79 -1.80
N LEU A 136 -11.79 -15.69 -2.52
CA LEU A 136 -11.24 -14.44 -1.99
C LEU A 136 -12.36 -13.44 -1.73
N VAL A 137 -12.20 -12.61 -0.71
CA VAL A 137 -13.11 -11.50 -0.42
C VAL A 137 -12.35 -10.18 -0.49
N ILE A 138 -12.93 -9.19 -1.18
CA ILE A 138 -12.49 -7.80 -1.15
C ILE A 138 -13.44 -7.04 -0.24
N THR A 139 -12.91 -6.45 0.83
CA THR A 139 -13.68 -5.71 1.84
C THR A 139 -13.46 -4.21 1.80
N GLN A 140 -12.42 -3.73 1.11
CA GLN A 140 -12.10 -2.32 0.93
C GLN A 140 -11.49 -2.11 -0.45
N ILE A 141 -11.84 -1.00 -1.10
CA ILE A 141 -11.35 -0.67 -2.45
C ILE A 141 -10.30 0.44 -2.41
N PRO A 142 -9.39 0.52 -3.41
CA PRO A 142 -8.44 1.60 -3.48
C PRO A 142 -9.11 2.95 -3.72
N PHE A 143 -8.50 4.01 -3.20
CA PHE A 143 -8.92 5.38 -3.49
C PHE A 143 -8.90 5.66 -5.00
N SER A 144 -9.83 6.45 -5.49
CA SER A 144 -10.06 6.82 -6.91
C SER A 144 -10.62 5.69 -7.80
N THR A 145 -11.13 4.61 -7.21
CA THR A 145 -11.87 3.58 -7.94
C THR A 145 -13.21 3.30 -7.25
N ASP A 146 -14.08 2.56 -7.91
CA ASP A 146 -15.35 2.07 -7.40
C ASP A 146 -15.49 0.57 -7.68
N THR A 147 -16.51 -0.10 -7.09
CA THR A 147 -16.68 -1.54 -7.23
C THR A 147 -16.92 -1.94 -8.68
N THR A 148 -17.66 -1.14 -9.44
CA THR A 148 -17.92 -1.40 -10.87
C THR A 148 -16.64 -1.41 -11.68
N LYS A 149 -15.82 -0.35 -11.58
CA LYS A 149 -14.52 -0.26 -12.27
C LYS A 149 -13.55 -1.34 -11.84
N LEU A 150 -13.55 -1.67 -10.53
CA LEU A 150 -12.71 -2.73 -9.99
C LEU A 150 -13.06 -4.08 -10.61
N ILE A 151 -14.35 -4.46 -10.60
CA ILE A 151 -14.85 -5.71 -11.15
C ILE A 151 -14.57 -5.77 -12.66
N ASP A 152 -14.85 -4.71 -13.41
CA ASP A 152 -14.54 -4.62 -14.83
C ASP A 152 -13.06 -4.85 -15.14
N SER A 153 -12.17 -4.29 -14.29
CA SER A 153 -10.73 -4.48 -14.46
C SER A 153 -10.29 -5.94 -14.22
N ILE A 154 -10.92 -6.59 -13.24
CA ILE A 154 -10.68 -8.00 -12.91
C ILE A 154 -11.17 -8.90 -14.06
N LEU A 155 -12.37 -8.66 -14.56
CA LEU A 155 -12.94 -9.41 -15.70
C LEU A 155 -12.06 -9.28 -16.95
N LYS A 156 -11.62 -8.06 -17.28
CA LYS A 156 -10.68 -7.81 -18.39
C LYS A 156 -9.34 -8.51 -18.23
N ALA A 157 -8.81 -8.60 -16.99
CA ALA A 157 -7.59 -9.33 -16.71
C ALA A 157 -7.77 -10.85 -16.86
N ASN A 158 -8.95 -11.38 -16.48
CA ASN A 158 -9.32 -12.78 -16.67
C ASN A 158 -9.47 -13.14 -18.16
N GLU A 159 -10.16 -12.30 -18.94
CA GLU A 159 -10.31 -12.47 -20.40
C GLU A 159 -8.95 -12.49 -21.11
N LYS A 160 -8.03 -11.63 -20.69
CA LYS A 160 -6.64 -11.59 -21.20
C LYS A 160 -5.77 -12.73 -20.67
N GLY A 161 -6.31 -13.64 -19.84
CA GLY A 161 -5.58 -14.76 -19.25
C GLY A 161 -4.47 -14.38 -18.28
N LYS A 162 -4.48 -13.17 -17.71
CA LYS A 162 -3.51 -12.74 -16.70
C LYS A 162 -3.79 -13.34 -15.33
N ILE A 163 -5.06 -13.56 -15.04
CA ILE A 163 -5.58 -14.22 -13.82
C ILE A 163 -6.57 -15.29 -14.25
N LYS A 164 -6.90 -16.21 -13.34
CA LYS A 164 -7.89 -17.25 -13.60
C LYS A 164 -8.91 -17.27 -12.47
N ILE A 165 -10.12 -16.82 -12.79
CA ILE A 165 -11.25 -16.80 -11.85
C ILE A 165 -12.43 -17.58 -12.45
N LYS A 166 -13.26 -18.15 -11.58
CA LYS A 166 -14.47 -18.88 -11.97
C LYS A 166 -15.70 -17.97 -12.02
N LYS A 167 -15.87 -17.12 -11.02
CA LYS A 167 -17.01 -16.23 -10.85
C LYS A 167 -16.66 -15.06 -9.97
N ILE A 168 -17.31 -13.92 -10.15
CA ILE A 168 -17.31 -12.77 -9.24
C ILE A 168 -18.73 -12.51 -8.80
N GLU A 169 -18.92 -12.20 -7.52
CA GLU A 169 -20.20 -11.78 -6.93
C GLU A 169 -19.97 -10.46 -6.19
N ASP A 170 -20.83 -9.48 -6.46
CA ASP A 170 -20.82 -8.18 -5.78
C ASP A 170 -22.00 -8.14 -4.80
N ASN A 171 -21.68 -8.22 -3.52
CA ASN A 171 -22.62 -8.14 -2.41
C ASN A 171 -22.55 -6.79 -1.70
N THR A 172 -21.89 -5.80 -2.33
CA THR A 172 -21.68 -4.47 -1.75
C THR A 172 -23.00 -3.79 -1.40
N ALA A 173 -23.15 -3.38 -0.15
CA ALA A 173 -24.27 -2.63 0.37
C ALA A 173 -23.78 -1.37 1.09
N ALA A 174 -23.85 -1.31 2.43
CA ALA A 174 -23.26 -0.24 3.22
C ALA A 174 -21.72 -0.34 3.26
N GLU A 175 -21.21 -1.57 3.19
CA GLU A 175 -19.79 -1.90 3.14
C GLU A 175 -19.48 -2.69 1.87
N VAL A 176 -18.21 -2.65 1.44
CA VAL A 176 -17.77 -3.39 0.26
C VAL A 176 -17.65 -4.88 0.59
N GLU A 177 -18.28 -5.71 -0.21
CA GLU A 177 -18.10 -7.16 -0.20
C GLU A 177 -18.15 -7.71 -1.63
N ILE A 178 -16.97 -8.00 -2.18
CA ILE A 178 -16.83 -8.62 -3.51
C ILE A 178 -16.20 -9.98 -3.34
N LEU A 179 -16.91 -11.05 -3.72
CA LEU A 179 -16.41 -12.42 -3.66
C LEU A 179 -15.84 -12.84 -5.02
N ILE A 180 -14.62 -13.40 -4.99
CA ILE A 180 -13.92 -13.91 -6.17
C ILE A 180 -13.73 -15.40 -5.99
N HIS A 181 -14.44 -16.20 -6.77
CA HIS A 181 -14.33 -17.67 -6.76
C HIS A 181 -13.22 -18.14 -7.68
N LEU A 182 -12.30 -18.93 -7.16
CA LEU A 182 -11.17 -19.49 -7.87
C LEU A 182 -11.47 -20.92 -8.35
N PRO A 183 -10.91 -21.37 -9.49
CA PRO A 183 -10.91 -22.77 -9.86
C PRO A 183 -10.05 -23.60 -8.91
N ALA A 184 -10.35 -24.88 -8.78
CA ALA A 184 -9.56 -25.81 -7.98
C ALA A 184 -8.07 -25.82 -8.43
N GLY A 185 -7.15 -25.83 -7.46
CA GLY A 185 -5.71 -25.86 -7.70
C GLY A 185 -5.07 -24.51 -8.07
N VAL A 186 -5.82 -23.41 -7.97
CA VAL A 186 -5.29 -22.05 -8.11
C VAL A 186 -4.94 -21.49 -6.73
N SER A 187 -3.69 -21.03 -6.56
CA SER A 187 -3.22 -20.43 -5.29
C SER A 187 -3.89 -19.09 -5.00
N PRO A 188 -4.59 -18.92 -3.87
CA PRO A 188 -5.14 -17.63 -3.43
C PRO A 188 -4.07 -16.54 -3.35
N ASP A 189 -2.92 -16.80 -2.73
CA ASP A 189 -1.85 -15.79 -2.55
C ASP A 189 -1.29 -15.29 -3.88
N LYS A 190 -1.00 -16.23 -4.82
CA LYS A 190 -0.57 -15.84 -6.17
C LYS A 190 -1.64 -15.06 -6.91
N THR A 191 -2.90 -15.39 -6.69
CA THR A 191 -4.01 -14.66 -7.30
C THR A 191 -4.14 -13.26 -6.71
N ILE A 192 -3.96 -13.08 -5.39
CA ILE A 192 -3.94 -11.76 -4.74
C ILE A 192 -2.82 -10.90 -5.34
N ASP A 193 -1.61 -11.42 -5.46
CA ASP A 193 -0.51 -10.70 -6.10
C ASP A 193 -0.81 -10.35 -7.57
N ALA A 194 -1.41 -11.29 -8.32
CA ALA A 194 -1.81 -11.05 -9.69
C ALA A 194 -2.92 -10.00 -9.81
N LEU A 195 -3.88 -9.98 -8.88
CA LEU A 195 -4.90 -8.92 -8.79
C LEU A 195 -4.25 -7.54 -8.58
N TYR A 196 -3.27 -7.43 -7.67
CA TYR A 196 -2.53 -6.18 -7.49
C TYR A 196 -1.70 -5.80 -8.71
N ALA A 197 -1.07 -6.77 -9.39
CA ALA A 197 -0.20 -6.49 -10.53
C ALA A 197 -0.95 -6.12 -11.82
N PHE A 198 -2.16 -6.65 -12.05
CA PHE A 198 -2.84 -6.58 -13.35
C PHE A 198 -4.21 -5.92 -13.34
N THR A 199 -4.72 -5.53 -12.18
CA THR A 199 -6.07 -4.96 -12.05
C THR A 199 -6.07 -3.65 -11.25
N ALA A 200 -7.23 -3.02 -11.16
CA ALA A 200 -7.42 -1.84 -10.33
C ALA A 200 -7.42 -2.13 -8.80
N CYS A 201 -7.11 -3.37 -8.39
CA CYS A 201 -6.90 -3.69 -6.97
C CYS A 201 -5.68 -2.96 -6.36
N GLU A 202 -4.74 -2.50 -7.17
CA GLU A 202 -3.72 -1.53 -6.81
C GLU A 202 -3.80 -0.31 -7.73
N THR A 203 -3.88 0.88 -7.15
CA THR A 203 -3.85 2.15 -7.86
C THR A 203 -2.66 2.99 -7.39
N SER A 204 -2.24 3.93 -8.23
CA SER A 204 -1.17 4.87 -7.88
C SER A 204 -1.68 6.28 -8.03
N VAL A 205 -1.66 7.05 -6.94
CA VAL A 205 -2.12 8.43 -6.89
C VAL A 205 -0.90 9.35 -6.77
N ALA A 206 -0.83 10.36 -7.64
CA ALA A 206 0.21 11.38 -7.60
C ALA A 206 -0.41 12.70 -7.07
N PRO A 207 -0.18 13.07 -5.80
CA PRO A 207 -0.64 14.35 -5.28
C PRO A 207 0.14 15.51 -5.87
N LEU A 208 -0.49 16.68 -5.86
CA LEU A 208 0.10 17.96 -6.25
C LEU A 208 -0.61 19.07 -5.49
N GLY A 209 0.04 19.61 -4.47
CA GLY A 209 -0.50 20.73 -3.70
C GLY A 209 -0.33 22.03 -4.46
N CYS A 210 -1.43 22.56 -5.01
CA CYS A 210 -1.50 23.91 -5.57
C CYS A 210 -2.70 24.63 -4.97
N VAL A 211 -2.46 25.71 -4.25
CA VAL A 211 -3.48 26.55 -3.61
C VAL A 211 -3.39 27.99 -4.15
N ILE A 212 -4.47 28.73 -4.00
CA ILE A 212 -4.47 30.16 -4.34
C ILE A 212 -4.39 30.96 -3.04
N GLU A 213 -3.36 31.79 -2.93
CA GLU A 213 -3.22 32.72 -1.83
C GLU A 213 -2.93 34.14 -2.38
N ASN A 214 -3.67 35.13 -1.90
CA ASN A 214 -3.56 36.50 -2.39
C ASN A 214 -3.59 36.60 -3.93
N HIS A 215 -4.53 35.89 -4.57
CA HIS A 215 -4.73 35.82 -6.02
C HIS A 215 -3.56 35.20 -6.81
N LYS A 216 -2.61 34.51 -6.16
CA LYS A 216 -1.46 33.86 -6.80
C LYS A 216 -1.46 32.35 -6.52
N PRO A 217 -1.13 31.53 -7.52
CA PRO A 217 -0.94 30.10 -7.29
C PRO A 217 0.33 29.85 -6.46
N LEU A 218 0.20 29.01 -5.44
CA LEU A 218 1.28 28.63 -4.55
C LEU A 218 1.37 27.10 -4.52
N PHE A 219 2.55 26.56 -4.84
CA PHE A 219 2.84 25.13 -4.78
C PHE A 219 3.52 24.82 -3.45
N ILE A 220 2.78 24.17 -2.54
CA ILE A 220 3.24 23.88 -1.17
C ILE A 220 2.82 22.47 -0.73
N GLY A 221 3.55 21.96 0.26
CA GLY A 221 3.23 20.69 0.91
C GLY A 221 2.05 20.79 1.87
N VAL A 222 1.56 19.63 2.28
CA VAL A 222 0.44 19.49 3.23
C VAL A 222 0.79 20.13 4.58
N SER A 223 2.02 19.97 5.02
CA SER A 223 2.50 20.55 6.29
C SER A 223 2.38 22.09 6.31
N ASP A 224 2.72 22.75 5.20
CA ASP A 224 2.62 24.21 5.12
C ASP A 224 1.16 24.66 4.94
N MET A 225 0.35 23.92 4.18
CA MET A 225 -1.11 24.16 4.11
C MET A 225 -1.74 24.11 5.50
N LEU A 226 -1.36 23.13 6.31
CA LEU A 226 -1.87 22.99 7.67
C LEU A 226 -1.42 24.15 8.57
N LYS A 227 -0.16 24.59 8.49
CA LYS A 227 0.34 25.76 9.24
C LYS A 227 -0.44 27.02 8.89
N ILE A 228 -0.64 27.29 7.59
CA ILE A 228 -1.43 28.45 7.11
C ILE A 228 -2.85 28.36 7.66
N SER A 229 -3.51 27.20 7.56
CA SER A 229 -4.88 27.00 8.07
C SER A 229 -4.95 27.20 9.58
N THR A 230 -3.97 26.68 10.33
CA THR A 230 -3.91 26.80 11.79
C THR A 230 -3.73 28.27 12.22
N ASN A 231 -2.80 28.99 11.60
CA ASN A 231 -2.58 30.42 11.88
C ASN A 231 -3.82 31.25 11.54
N ARG A 232 -4.47 30.98 10.40
CA ARG A 232 -5.73 31.62 10.04
C ARG A 232 -6.84 31.37 11.07
N THR A 233 -6.88 30.17 11.67
CA THR A 233 -7.82 29.86 12.76
C THR A 233 -7.54 30.72 13.98
N VAL A 234 -6.27 30.92 14.36
CA VAL A 234 -5.89 31.84 15.44
C VAL A 234 -6.40 33.25 15.17
N ASP A 235 -6.13 33.78 13.96
CA ASP A 235 -6.54 35.14 13.57
C ASP A 235 -8.06 35.32 13.59
N LEU A 236 -8.80 34.32 13.12
CA LEU A 236 -10.27 34.35 13.11
C LEU A 236 -10.84 34.31 14.53
N LEU A 237 -10.33 33.45 15.40
CA LEU A 237 -10.76 33.38 16.81
C LEU A 237 -10.41 34.64 17.56
N LYS A 238 -9.23 35.23 17.33
CA LYS A 238 -8.84 36.53 17.88
C LYS A 238 -9.83 37.60 17.45
N ARG A 239 -10.15 37.65 16.16
CA ARG A 239 -11.11 38.62 15.64
C ARG A 239 -12.51 38.47 16.22
N GLU A 240 -12.97 37.21 16.41
CA GLU A 240 -14.25 36.92 17.09
C GLU A 240 -14.27 37.47 18.52
N LEU A 241 -13.18 37.24 19.28
CA LEU A 241 -13.05 37.76 20.66
C LEU A 241 -12.96 39.29 20.71
N GLU A 242 -12.25 39.93 19.77
CA GLU A 242 -12.19 41.40 19.67
C GLU A 242 -13.59 42.02 19.45
N ILE A 243 -14.37 41.41 18.53
CA ILE A 243 -15.75 41.84 18.27
C ILE A 243 -16.64 41.61 19.50
N GLN A 244 -16.48 40.46 20.16
CA GLN A 244 -17.22 40.13 21.38
C GLN A 244 -16.90 41.13 22.51
N LEU A 245 -15.64 41.52 22.65
CA LEU A 245 -15.21 42.49 23.65
C LEU A 245 -15.86 43.84 23.37
N ASP A 246 -15.79 44.35 22.15
CA ASP A 246 -16.43 45.61 21.74
C ASP A 246 -17.93 45.57 22.01
N GLU A 247 -18.62 44.51 21.70
CA GLU A 247 -20.05 44.34 22.01
C GLU A 247 -20.35 44.38 23.52
N LEU A 248 -19.51 43.71 24.30
CA LEU A 248 -19.64 43.70 25.77
C LEU A 248 -19.34 45.08 26.37
N GLU A 249 -18.29 45.76 25.89
CA GLU A 249 -17.93 47.14 26.31
C GLU A 249 -19.04 48.11 25.95
N ASN A 250 -19.65 48.03 24.78
CA ASN A 250 -20.79 48.87 24.39
C ASN A 250 -22.05 48.58 25.25
N LYS A 251 -22.32 47.32 25.60
CA LYS A 251 -23.43 46.92 26.49
C LYS A 251 -23.19 47.48 27.91
N TRP A 252 -21.98 47.26 28.43
CA TRP A 252 -21.58 47.72 29.74
C TRP A 252 -21.67 49.23 29.82
N HIS A 253 -21.15 49.96 28.82
CA HIS A 253 -21.21 51.44 28.73
C HIS A 253 -22.65 51.96 28.78
N PHE A 254 -23.54 51.37 27.96
CA PHE A 254 -24.95 51.78 27.95
C PHE A 254 -25.67 51.43 29.22
N SER A 255 -25.42 50.23 29.83
CA SER A 255 -26.02 49.84 31.10
C SER A 255 -25.59 50.75 32.24
N THR A 256 -24.33 51.20 32.25
CA THR A 256 -23.80 52.17 33.24
C THR A 256 -24.42 53.55 33.03
N LEU A 257 -24.54 54.00 31.76
CA LEU A 257 -25.25 55.27 31.46
C LEU A 257 -26.71 55.22 31.91
N GLU A 258 -27.45 54.16 31.57
CA GLU A 258 -28.83 53.98 32.00
C GLU A 258 -28.98 53.99 33.53
N LYS A 259 -28.11 53.31 34.26
CA LYS A 259 -28.10 53.29 35.73
C LYS A 259 -27.92 54.73 36.28
N ILE A 260 -26.91 55.48 35.79
CA ILE A 260 -26.60 56.83 36.25
C ILE A 260 -27.76 57.77 35.88
N PHE A 261 -28.27 57.67 34.66
CA PHE A 261 -29.37 58.46 34.15
C PHE A 261 -30.62 58.36 35.02
N ILE A 262 -30.98 57.15 35.44
CA ILE A 262 -32.18 56.88 36.28
C ILE A 262 -31.90 57.24 37.74
N ARG A 263 -30.73 56.94 38.27
CA ARG A 263 -30.38 57.22 39.67
C ARG A 263 -30.28 58.70 39.93
N GLU A 264 -29.71 59.47 39.01
CA GLU A 264 -29.59 60.91 39.09
C GLU A 264 -30.85 61.65 38.62
N GLU A 265 -31.94 60.91 38.31
CA GLU A 265 -33.27 61.43 37.93
C GLU A 265 -33.22 62.43 36.77
N MET A 266 -32.25 62.33 35.84
CA MET A 266 -32.01 63.30 34.76
C MET A 266 -33.21 63.46 33.83
N TYR A 267 -34.10 62.49 33.75
CA TYR A 267 -35.32 62.51 32.93
C TYR A 267 -36.39 63.45 33.44
N ILE A 268 -36.38 63.88 34.70
CA ILE A 268 -37.37 64.78 35.31
C ILE A 268 -37.33 66.15 34.64
N ASP A 269 -36.15 66.67 34.36
CA ASP A 269 -35.93 68.00 33.83
C ASP A 269 -36.15 68.10 32.32
N PHE A 270 -36.41 67.03 31.62
CA PHE A 270 -36.64 66.99 30.17
C PHE A 270 -37.77 67.91 29.70
N LYS A 271 -38.75 68.12 30.54
CA LYS A 271 -39.87 69.04 30.29
C LYS A 271 -39.45 70.51 30.18
N LEU A 272 -38.24 70.84 30.59
CA LEU A 272 -37.70 72.23 30.55
C LEU A 272 -37.03 72.57 29.20
N TYR A 273 -36.75 71.55 28.38
CA TYR A 273 -36.04 71.70 27.09
C TYR A 273 -36.97 71.39 25.95
N SER A 274 -37.06 72.29 25.00
CA SER A 274 -37.98 72.23 23.85
C SER A 274 -37.33 71.72 22.57
N ASP A 275 -36.01 71.74 22.48
CA ASP A 275 -35.24 71.26 21.35
C ASP A 275 -34.14 70.25 21.70
N ARG A 276 -33.69 69.49 20.72
CA ARG A 276 -32.74 68.39 20.89
C ARG A 276 -31.35 68.89 21.34
N GLU A 277 -30.88 69.99 20.82
CA GLU A 277 -29.55 70.46 21.11
C GLU A 277 -29.40 70.92 22.56
N SER A 278 -30.38 71.74 23.08
CA SER A 278 -30.38 72.12 24.48
C SER A 278 -30.57 70.98 25.47
N LEU A 279 -31.39 70.01 25.11
CA LEU A 279 -31.56 68.79 25.89
C LEU A 279 -30.24 67.95 25.96
N TYR A 280 -29.55 67.78 24.82
CA TYR A 280 -28.30 67.02 24.80
C TYR A 280 -27.19 67.75 25.54
N LYS A 281 -27.09 69.09 25.40
CA LYS A 281 -26.16 69.89 26.22
C LYS A 281 -26.39 69.67 27.72
N TYR A 282 -27.65 69.74 28.16
CA TYR A 282 -28.00 69.46 29.56
C TYR A 282 -27.55 68.05 29.98
N MET A 283 -27.80 67.06 29.16
CA MET A 283 -27.39 65.69 29.48
C MET A 283 -25.86 65.54 29.54
N TYR A 284 -25.11 66.15 28.63
CA TYR A 284 -23.64 66.17 28.71
C TYR A 284 -23.12 66.81 29.98
N ASP A 285 -23.65 68.00 30.34
CA ASP A 285 -23.28 68.70 31.57
C ASP A 285 -23.59 67.86 32.83
N ARG A 286 -24.70 67.12 32.84
CA ARG A 286 -25.08 66.26 33.96
C ARG A 286 -24.24 64.99 34.04
N PHE A 287 -23.73 64.45 32.93
CA PHE A 287 -22.82 63.34 32.90
C PHE A 287 -21.34 63.72 33.17
N GLU A 288 -20.95 64.97 33.12
CA GLU A 288 -19.57 65.42 33.32
C GLU A 288 -18.89 64.85 34.57
N PRO A 289 -19.53 64.77 35.77
CA PRO A 289 -18.93 64.22 36.97
C PRO A 289 -18.63 62.73 36.87
N PHE A 290 -19.28 62.02 35.93
CA PHE A 290 -19.21 60.54 35.78
C PHE A 290 -18.35 60.11 34.62
N LEU A 291 -17.78 61.03 33.83
CA LEU A 291 -17.02 60.70 32.61
C LEU A 291 -15.87 59.70 32.84
N LYS A 292 -15.24 59.75 34.02
CA LYS A 292 -14.15 58.84 34.39
C LYS A 292 -14.60 57.39 34.62
N SER A 293 -15.92 57.17 34.79
CA SER A 293 -16.49 55.85 35.00
C SER A 293 -16.83 55.11 33.72
N PHE A 294 -16.61 55.71 32.54
CA PHE A 294 -16.96 55.11 31.28
C PHE A 294 -15.73 54.61 30.51
N VAL A 295 -15.92 53.61 29.68
CA VAL A 295 -14.87 53.01 28.83
C VAL A 295 -14.54 53.93 27.62
N ARG A 296 -15.53 54.69 27.15
CA ARG A 296 -15.40 55.66 26.04
C ARG A 296 -16.22 56.92 26.30
N ASP A 297 -15.97 57.94 25.47
CA ASP A 297 -16.75 59.15 25.55
C ASP A 297 -18.22 58.89 25.19
N ILE A 298 -19.10 59.65 25.79
CA ILE A 298 -20.54 59.67 25.51
C ILE A 298 -20.76 60.37 24.19
N ASN A 299 -21.58 59.82 23.35
CA ASN A 299 -21.94 60.41 22.03
C ASN A 299 -23.45 60.65 21.94
N ASP A 300 -23.87 61.37 20.88
CA ASP A 300 -25.26 61.71 20.62
C ASP A 300 -26.18 60.49 20.47
N ASP A 301 -25.66 59.36 19.93
CA ASP A 301 -26.42 58.11 19.83
C ASP A 301 -26.71 57.49 21.18
N ASP A 302 -25.80 57.62 22.15
CA ASP A 302 -26.03 57.14 23.50
C ASP A 302 -27.12 57.99 24.20
N LEU A 303 -27.05 59.33 24.05
CA LEU A 303 -28.07 60.24 24.56
C LEU A 303 -29.42 59.98 23.92
N GLN A 304 -29.47 59.74 22.59
CA GLN A 304 -30.70 59.37 21.88
C GLN A 304 -31.32 58.10 22.44
N LYS A 305 -30.52 57.08 22.69
CA LYS A 305 -31.01 55.82 23.27
C LYS A 305 -31.56 56.01 24.71
N LEU A 306 -30.92 56.88 25.51
CA LEU A 306 -31.39 57.20 26.84
C LEU A 306 -32.77 57.92 26.81
N THR A 307 -32.95 58.86 25.86
CA THR A 307 -34.25 59.59 25.71
C THR A 307 -35.38 58.69 25.19
N GLN A 308 -35.06 57.49 24.65
CA GLN A 308 -36.02 56.51 24.18
C GLN A 308 -36.39 55.44 25.22
N ILE A 309 -35.83 55.52 26.44
CA ILE A 309 -36.16 54.59 27.50
C ILE A 309 -37.63 54.76 27.93
N PRO A 310 -38.45 53.72 27.88
CA PRO A 310 -39.86 53.79 28.28
C PRO A 310 -40.01 54.13 29.78
N MET A 311 -40.92 55.01 30.15
CA MET A 311 -41.19 55.38 31.54
C MET A 311 -41.47 54.18 32.46
N ILE A 312 -42.10 53.11 31.93
CA ILE A 312 -42.34 51.89 32.69
C ILE A 312 -41.02 51.18 33.11
N ARG A 313 -39.95 51.37 32.35
CA ARG A 313 -38.62 50.83 32.66
C ARG A 313 -37.95 51.66 33.74
N ILE A 314 -38.16 52.96 33.73
CA ILE A 314 -37.66 53.87 34.75
C ILE A 314 -38.35 53.56 36.12
N THR A 315 -39.68 53.47 36.12
CA THR A 315 -40.47 53.23 37.35
C THR A 315 -40.27 51.85 37.96
N ARG A 316 -39.83 50.87 37.18
CA ARG A 316 -39.51 49.51 37.61
C ARG A 316 -38.03 49.26 37.77
N PHE A 317 -37.22 50.31 37.73
CA PHE A 317 -35.78 50.18 37.83
C PHE A 317 -35.37 49.67 39.22
N ASP A 318 -34.58 48.64 39.25
CA ASP A 318 -34.02 48.03 40.45
C ASP A 318 -32.48 48.16 40.36
N SER A 319 -31.93 49.02 41.24
CA SER A 319 -30.50 49.35 41.22
C SER A 319 -29.63 48.11 41.50
N ASP A 320 -30.06 47.24 42.41
CA ASP A 320 -29.27 46.05 42.79
C ASP A 320 -29.18 45.07 41.63
N LYS A 321 -30.28 44.85 40.89
CA LYS A 321 -30.25 44.02 39.65
C LYS A 321 -29.45 44.65 38.54
N ALA A 322 -29.44 45.97 38.42
CA ALA A 322 -28.58 46.66 37.44
C ALA A 322 -27.11 46.50 37.79
N ASP A 323 -26.76 46.55 39.07
CA ASP A 323 -25.39 46.31 39.53
C ASP A 323 -24.95 44.87 39.32
N GLU A 324 -25.80 43.89 39.60
CA GLU A 324 -25.54 42.50 39.29
C GLU A 324 -25.30 42.27 37.78
N ALA A 325 -26.13 42.92 36.90
CA ALA A 325 -25.98 42.81 35.46
C ALA A 325 -24.69 43.45 34.99
N ILE A 326 -24.32 44.60 35.51
CA ILE A 326 -23.05 45.30 35.18
C ILE A 326 -21.85 44.44 35.63
N SER A 327 -21.86 43.94 36.86
CA SER A 327 -20.78 43.07 37.39
C SER A 327 -20.62 41.79 36.55
N LYS A 328 -21.73 41.24 36.07
CA LYS A 328 -21.67 40.07 35.17
C LYS A 328 -21.01 40.40 33.82
N LEU A 329 -21.34 41.57 33.23
CA LEU A 329 -20.69 42.06 32.01
C LEU A 329 -19.18 42.28 32.23
N GLU A 330 -18.79 42.85 33.38
CA GLU A 330 -17.38 43.04 33.74
C GLU A 330 -16.65 41.71 33.84
N ALA A 331 -17.22 40.70 34.45
CA ALA A 331 -16.64 39.36 34.55
C ALA A 331 -16.51 38.70 33.14
N GLU A 332 -17.55 38.85 32.29
CA GLU A 332 -17.48 38.37 30.89
C GLU A 332 -16.39 39.11 30.09
N MET A 333 -16.26 40.43 30.23
CA MET A 333 -15.21 41.20 29.57
C MET A 333 -13.81 40.79 30.05
N GLU A 334 -13.62 40.58 31.34
CA GLU A 334 -12.34 40.15 31.89
C GLU A 334 -11.96 38.75 31.36
N GLN A 335 -12.94 37.85 31.27
CA GLN A 335 -12.73 36.54 30.66
C GLN A 335 -12.32 36.62 29.17
N VAL A 336 -12.98 37.49 28.39
CA VAL A 336 -12.63 37.69 26.96
C VAL A 336 -11.23 38.32 26.85
N LYS A 337 -10.87 39.31 27.69
CA LYS A 337 -9.51 39.86 27.71
C LYS A 337 -8.47 38.82 28.05
N TYR A 338 -8.73 37.95 29.04
CA TYR A 338 -7.86 36.84 29.36
C TYR A 338 -7.65 35.90 28.18
N HIS A 339 -8.71 35.57 27.41
CA HIS A 339 -8.61 34.73 26.21
C HIS A 339 -7.83 35.42 25.06
N LEU A 340 -7.93 36.74 24.93
CA LEU A 340 -7.15 37.52 23.95
C LEU A 340 -5.66 37.51 24.31
N ASP A 341 -5.30 37.65 25.58
CA ASP A 341 -3.92 37.60 26.06
C ASP A 341 -3.34 36.16 25.94
N HIS A 342 -4.20 35.12 25.99
CA HIS A 342 -3.84 33.71 25.91
C HIS A 342 -4.44 33.06 24.65
N ILE A 343 -4.40 33.75 23.51
CA ILE A 343 -5.09 33.33 22.28
C ILE A 343 -4.65 31.96 21.77
N ILE A 344 -3.39 31.58 21.99
CA ILE A 344 -2.87 30.25 21.59
C ILE A 344 -3.54 29.14 22.40
N ASP A 345 -3.64 29.30 23.73
CA ASP A 345 -4.29 28.33 24.59
C ASP A 345 -5.79 28.24 24.27
N TYR A 346 -6.45 29.39 24.04
CA TYR A 346 -7.85 29.44 23.61
C TYR A 346 -8.07 28.69 22.28
N THR A 347 -7.15 28.82 21.33
CA THR A 347 -7.21 28.10 20.05
C THR A 347 -6.98 26.60 20.24
N ILE A 348 -6.07 26.19 21.12
CA ILE A 348 -5.86 24.77 21.47
C ILE A 348 -7.15 24.18 22.07
N ASP A 349 -7.79 24.89 22.99
CA ASP A 349 -9.06 24.47 23.61
C ASP A 349 -10.19 24.39 22.58
N PHE A 350 -10.22 25.31 21.61
CA PHE A 350 -11.16 25.26 20.50
C PHE A 350 -10.98 23.97 19.67
N PHE A 351 -9.76 23.63 19.28
CA PHE A 351 -9.46 22.39 18.56
C PHE A 351 -9.79 21.15 19.38
N GLN A 352 -9.48 21.19 20.69
CA GLN A 352 -9.80 20.06 21.58
C GLN A 352 -11.33 19.84 21.68
N ARG A 353 -12.11 20.91 21.86
CA ARG A 353 -13.58 20.84 21.87
C ARG A 353 -14.15 20.31 20.55
N LEU A 354 -13.57 20.67 19.40
CA LEU A 354 -13.97 20.10 18.11
C LEU A 354 -13.72 18.60 18.05
N LYS A 355 -12.56 18.15 18.55
CA LYS A 355 -12.22 16.73 18.61
C LYS A 355 -13.16 15.95 19.50
N ASP A 356 -13.42 16.46 20.71
CA ASP A 356 -14.30 15.80 21.70
C ASP A 356 -15.75 15.71 21.18
N LYS A 357 -16.22 16.75 20.49
CA LYS A 357 -17.59 16.83 19.98
C LYS A 357 -17.83 16.02 18.71
N TYR A 358 -16.84 15.96 17.81
CA TYR A 358 -17.01 15.42 16.46
C TYR A 358 -16.02 14.31 16.09
N GLY A 359 -15.03 13.99 16.91
CA GLY A 359 -13.95 13.06 16.58
C GLY A 359 -14.34 11.58 16.69
N LYS A 360 -15.34 11.25 17.51
CA LYS A 360 -15.79 9.87 17.70
C LYS A 360 -16.36 9.30 16.39
N GLY A 361 -15.90 8.11 16.00
CA GLY A 361 -16.26 7.45 14.74
C GLY A 361 -15.55 8.04 13.52
N ARG A 362 -14.50 8.83 13.72
CA ARG A 362 -13.64 9.39 12.66
C ARG A 362 -12.18 9.02 12.87
N GLU A 363 -11.96 7.81 13.34
CA GLU A 363 -10.63 7.21 13.44
C GLU A 363 -10.08 6.94 12.04
N ARG A 364 -8.75 6.76 11.93
CA ARG A 364 -8.09 6.44 10.65
C ARG A 364 -8.67 5.15 10.07
N GLN A 365 -9.02 5.18 8.80
CA GLN A 365 -9.56 4.04 8.06
C GLN A 365 -8.50 3.36 7.19
N THR A 366 -7.58 4.13 6.62
CA THR A 366 -6.54 3.63 5.73
C THR A 366 -5.39 3.03 6.54
N GLU A 367 -5.06 1.77 6.29
CA GLU A 367 -3.89 1.12 6.88
C GLU A 367 -2.62 1.57 6.16
N LEU A 368 -1.60 2.01 6.92
CA LEU A 368 -0.30 2.38 6.36
C LEU A 368 0.65 1.17 6.38
N ARG A 369 1.15 0.77 5.21
CA ARG A 369 2.06 -0.35 5.06
C ARG A 369 2.99 -0.14 3.86
N SER A 370 4.28 -0.49 3.99
CA SER A 370 5.18 -0.56 2.83
C SER A 370 4.80 -1.74 1.94
N PHE A 371 4.85 -1.56 0.63
CA PHE A 371 4.54 -2.63 -0.31
C PHE A 371 5.82 -3.25 -0.88
N ASP A 372 5.88 -4.57 -0.85
CA ASP A 372 6.86 -5.31 -1.61
C ASP A 372 6.61 -5.13 -3.12
N ASN A 373 7.69 -5.16 -3.91
CA ASN A 373 7.57 -5.11 -5.34
C ASN A 373 7.09 -6.46 -5.88
N ILE A 374 5.87 -6.49 -6.43
CA ILE A 374 5.33 -7.65 -7.11
C ILE A 374 5.93 -7.70 -8.51
N GLU A 375 6.71 -8.75 -8.80
CA GLU A 375 7.22 -9.01 -10.14
C GLU A 375 6.11 -9.66 -10.99
N ALA A 376 5.55 -8.90 -11.91
CA ALA A 376 4.44 -9.35 -12.77
C ALA A 376 4.73 -10.68 -13.50
N THR A 377 5.99 -10.92 -13.86
CA THR A 377 6.43 -12.16 -14.53
C THR A 377 6.34 -13.40 -13.64
N LYS A 378 6.39 -13.23 -12.31
CA LYS A 378 6.28 -14.36 -11.36
C LYS A 378 4.84 -14.74 -11.05
N VAL A 379 3.90 -13.81 -11.18
CA VAL A 379 2.51 -14.00 -10.80
C VAL A 379 1.56 -14.21 -11.99
N VAL A 380 2.01 -13.89 -13.20
CA VAL A 380 1.20 -14.09 -14.41
C VAL A 380 1.00 -15.58 -14.69
N LEU A 381 -0.19 -15.92 -15.16
CA LEU A 381 -0.47 -17.29 -15.63
C LEU A 381 0.22 -17.56 -16.95
N ARG A 382 0.93 -18.69 -17.04
CA ARG A 382 1.51 -19.22 -18.25
C ARG A 382 0.47 -20.09 -18.97
N ASN A 383 -0.34 -19.46 -19.79
CA ASN A 383 -1.48 -20.09 -20.47
C ASN A 383 -1.26 -20.31 -21.98
N THR A 384 -0.10 -19.95 -22.47
CA THR A 384 0.26 -20.05 -23.89
C THR A 384 1.46 -20.97 -24.05
N LYS A 385 1.47 -21.77 -25.12
CA LYS A 385 2.55 -22.72 -25.41
C LYS A 385 3.58 -22.12 -26.35
N LEU A 386 4.84 -22.22 -25.99
CA LEU A 386 5.99 -21.80 -26.80
C LEU A 386 6.49 -22.96 -27.63
N TYR A 387 6.74 -22.72 -28.93
CA TYR A 387 7.26 -23.70 -29.86
C TYR A 387 8.51 -23.17 -30.55
N VAL A 388 9.33 -24.06 -31.10
CA VAL A 388 10.57 -23.71 -31.82
C VAL A 388 10.78 -24.57 -33.05
N ASN A 389 11.18 -23.91 -34.16
CA ASN A 389 11.79 -24.56 -35.33
C ASN A 389 13.30 -24.30 -35.32
N ARG A 390 14.06 -25.29 -34.85
CA ARG A 390 15.50 -25.11 -34.58
C ARG A 390 16.31 -24.91 -35.87
N GLU A 391 15.96 -25.61 -36.92
CA GLU A 391 16.69 -25.56 -38.20
C GLU A 391 16.46 -24.26 -38.97
N GLU A 392 15.19 -23.85 -39.04
CA GLU A 392 14.82 -22.61 -39.73
C GLU A 392 15.06 -21.35 -38.87
N GLY A 393 15.22 -21.51 -37.56
CA GLY A 393 15.59 -20.44 -36.66
C GLY A 393 14.44 -19.56 -36.19
N PHE A 394 13.24 -20.13 -36.10
CA PHE A 394 12.05 -19.45 -35.59
C PHE A 394 11.59 -20.00 -34.22
N PHE A 395 11.08 -19.12 -33.40
CA PHE A 395 10.27 -19.51 -32.24
C PHE A 395 8.97 -18.70 -32.21
N GLY A 396 7.97 -19.19 -31.48
CA GLY A 396 6.72 -18.46 -31.28
C GLY A 396 5.56 -19.32 -30.80
N THR A 397 4.45 -18.66 -30.47
CA THR A 397 3.22 -19.31 -30.02
C THR A 397 2.37 -19.86 -31.16
N GLY A 398 2.55 -19.31 -32.36
CA GLY A 398 1.85 -19.73 -33.58
C GLY A 398 2.41 -20.98 -34.22
N LEU A 399 3.59 -21.47 -33.82
CA LEU A 399 4.31 -22.59 -34.45
C LEU A 399 3.85 -23.97 -33.94
N LYS A 400 2.56 -24.21 -33.87
CA LYS A 400 1.93 -25.40 -33.23
C LYS A 400 2.34 -26.75 -33.83
N LYS A 401 2.96 -26.78 -34.98
CA LYS A 401 3.45 -28.02 -35.67
C LYS A 401 4.91 -28.33 -35.34
N ASP A 402 5.63 -27.40 -34.73
CA ASP A 402 7.04 -27.51 -34.41
C ASP A 402 7.25 -28.04 -32.95
N GLU A 403 8.49 -28.11 -32.48
CA GLU A 403 8.86 -28.62 -31.19
C GLU A 403 8.29 -27.74 -30.06
N TYR A 404 7.57 -28.35 -29.13
CA TYR A 404 7.11 -27.70 -27.89
C TYR A 404 8.29 -27.44 -26.94
N VAL A 405 8.38 -26.22 -26.41
CA VAL A 405 9.44 -25.79 -25.49
C VAL A 405 8.95 -25.73 -24.05
N ALA A 406 7.94 -24.90 -23.79
CA ALA A 406 7.42 -24.66 -22.44
C ALA A 406 6.08 -23.89 -22.50
N ASP A 407 5.36 -23.87 -21.37
CA ASP A 407 4.26 -22.95 -21.19
C ASP A 407 4.82 -21.55 -20.86
N CYS A 408 4.27 -20.51 -21.46
CA CYS A 408 4.68 -19.12 -21.32
C CYS A 408 3.50 -18.15 -21.26
N SER A 409 3.79 -16.91 -21.00
CA SER A 409 2.87 -15.78 -21.08
C SER A 409 3.35 -14.79 -22.15
N ASP A 410 2.46 -13.93 -22.63
CA ASP A 410 2.74 -12.83 -23.56
C ASP A 410 3.71 -11.77 -23.02
N ILE A 411 3.96 -11.75 -21.71
CA ILE A 411 4.91 -10.84 -21.05
C ILE A 411 6.28 -11.47 -20.77
N ASP A 412 6.40 -12.80 -20.95
CA ASP A 412 7.66 -13.50 -20.72
C ASP A 412 8.72 -13.14 -21.78
N ASP A 413 9.97 -13.26 -21.41
CA ASP A 413 11.11 -13.24 -22.31
C ASP A 413 11.56 -14.67 -22.65
N VAL A 414 12.15 -14.83 -23.80
CA VAL A 414 12.72 -16.09 -24.27
C VAL A 414 14.21 -15.88 -24.54
N ILE A 415 15.05 -16.77 -24.01
CA ILE A 415 16.49 -16.80 -24.32
C ILE A 415 16.75 -17.87 -25.36
N VAL A 416 17.55 -17.53 -26.34
CA VAL A 416 17.93 -18.42 -27.45
C VAL A 416 19.44 -18.46 -27.58
N PHE A 417 19.99 -19.65 -27.78
CA PHE A 417 21.41 -19.89 -28.06
C PHE A 417 21.56 -20.59 -29.42
N LEU A 418 22.48 -20.12 -30.21
CA LEU A 418 22.74 -20.60 -31.56
C LEU A 418 24.06 -21.40 -31.62
N ARG A 419 24.16 -22.30 -32.56
CA ARG A 419 25.35 -23.13 -32.75
C ARG A 419 26.61 -22.34 -33.13
N ASP A 420 26.46 -21.16 -33.74
CA ASP A 420 27.57 -20.24 -34.06
C ASP A 420 28.12 -19.51 -32.83
N GLY A 421 27.54 -19.74 -31.64
CA GLY A 421 27.95 -19.15 -30.38
C GLY A 421 27.28 -17.83 -30.04
N LYS A 422 26.26 -17.42 -30.79
CA LYS A 422 25.45 -16.24 -30.48
C LYS A 422 24.30 -16.59 -29.55
N MET A 423 23.90 -15.62 -28.75
CA MET A 423 22.69 -15.67 -27.95
C MET A 423 21.89 -14.39 -28.09
N MET A 424 20.59 -14.49 -27.88
CA MET A 424 19.67 -13.35 -27.83
C MET A 424 18.56 -13.59 -26.79
N VAL A 425 18.07 -12.51 -26.21
CA VAL A 425 16.82 -12.52 -25.41
C VAL A 425 15.80 -11.70 -26.17
N ALA A 426 14.61 -12.25 -26.35
CA ALA A 426 13.52 -11.60 -27.05
C ALA A 426 12.20 -11.81 -26.31
N LYS A 427 11.23 -10.92 -26.51
CA LYS A 427 9.88 -11.10 -25.97
C LYS A 427 9.17 -12.24 -26.70
N VAL A 428 8.27 -12.96 -25.99
CA VAL A 428 7.36 -13.93 -26.61
C VAL A 428 6.57 -13.27 -27.74
N ASP A 429 6.48 -13.93 -28.87
CA ASP A 429 5.83 -13.47 -30.09
C ASP A 429 5.12 -14.65 -30.79
N ASP A 430 4.23 -14.39 -31.73
CA ASP A 430 3.57 -15.45 -32.50
C ASP A 430 4.55 -16.22 -33.40
N LYS A 431 5.46 -15.51 -34.06
CA LYS A 431 6.54 -16.10 -34.88
C LYS A 431 7.69 -15.10 -35.03
N LYS A 432 8.84 -15.45 -34.46
CA LYS A 432 10.04 -14.58 -34.48
C LYS A 432 11.25 -15.33 -35.00
N PHE A 433 11.96 -14.72 -35.96
CA PHE A 433 13.24 -15.22 -36.44
C PHE A 433 14.38 -14.77 -35.52
N VAL A 434 15.23 -15.72 -35.14
CA VAL A 434 16.36 -15.47 -34.20
C VAL A 434 17.68 -16.04 -34.69
N GLY A 435 17.71 -16.61 -35.88
CA GLY A 435 18.91 -17.26 -36.46
C GLY A 435 18.78 -18.78 -36.49
N LYS A 436 19.37 -19.38 -37.51
CA LYS A 436 19.35 -20.84 -37.76
C LYS A 436 20.17 -21.60 -36.73
N ASP A 437 19.93 -22.91 -36.64
CA ASP A 437 20.64 -23.86 -35.77
C ASP A 437 20.55 -23.50 -34.30
N ILE A 438 19.32 -23.33 -33.77
CA ILE A 438 19.04 -23.09 -32.34
C ILE A 438 19.43 -24.35 -31.55
N ILE A 439 20.43 -24.22 -30.66
CA ILE A 439 20.88 -25.32 -29.79
C ILE A 439 20.15 -25.38 -28.44
N HIS A 440 19.69 -24.22 -27.95
CA HIS A 440 18.89 -24.16 -26.72
C HIS A 440 17.95 -22.95 -26.78
N ILE A 441 16.74 -23.15 -26.21
CA ILE A 441 15.73 -22.12 -26.06
C ILE A 441 14.95 -22.41 -24.74
N ALA A 442 14.64 -21.36 -23.97
CA ALA A 442 13.86 -21.46 -22.77
C ALA A 442 13.18 -20.11 -22.45
N VAL A 443 12.14 -20.14 -21.61
CA VAL A 443 11.60 -18.93 -20.99
C VAL A 443 12.68 -18.35 -20.06
N PHE A 444 12.91 -17.04 -20.17
CA PHE A 444 14.02 -16.35 -19.52
C PHE A 444 13.53 -15.42 -18.40
N ASP A 445 14.06 -15.60 -17.20
CA ASP A 445 13.92 -14.66 -16.10
C ASP A 445 15.26 -13.89 -15.93
N LYS A 446 15.23 -12.57 -16.13
CA LYS A 446 16.41 -11.71 -15.99
C LYS A 446 16.96 -11.63 -14.55
N ASN A 447 16.14 -12.01 -13.54
CA ASN A 447 16.52 -12.03 -12.13
C ASN A 447 17.06 -13.40 -11.69
N ASP A 448 16.95 -14.41 -12.53
CA ASP A 448 17.50 -15.72 -12.27
C ASP A 448 19.03 -15.69 -12.29
N LYS A 449 19.63 -15.87 -11.13
CA LYS A 449 21.10 -15.98 -10.94
C LYS A 449 21.55 -17.43 -10.76
N ARG A 450 20.62 -18.39 -10.74
CA ARG A 450 20.92 -19.79 -10.46
C ARG A 450 21.07 -20.63 -11.71
N THR A 451 20.45 -20.27 -12.82
CA THR A 451 20.66 -20.96 -14.09
C THR A 451 22.05 -20.68 -14.60
N ILE A 452 22.87 -21.73 -14.63
CA ILE A 452 24.25 -21.71 -15.14
C ILE A 452 24.30 -22.52 -16.43
N TYR A 453 24.92 -21.90 -17.45
CA TYR A 453 25.15 -22.51 -18.73
C TYR A 453 26.57 -23.09 -18.78
N ASN A 454 26.67 -24.39 -19.09
CA ASN A 454 27.92 -25.06 -19.34
C ASN A 454 28.12 -25.14 -20.84
N MET A 455 29.28 -24.69 -21.35
CA MET A 455 29.52 -24.57 -22.78
C MET A 455 30.94 -24.96 -23.12
N MET A 456 31.07 -25.73 -24.18
CA MET A 456 32.35 -25.93 -24.89
C MET A 456 32.21 -25.45 -26.32
N TYR A 457 33.18 -24.71 -26.79
CA TYR A 457 33.17 -24.16 -28.17
C TYR A 457 34.55 -24.20 -28.79
N ARG A 458 34.59 -24.38 -30.12
CA ARG A 458 35.77 -24.24 -30.94
C ARG A 458 35.86 -22.81 -31.46
N ASP A 459 37.01 -22.17 -31.28
CA ASP A 459 37.25 -20.77 -31.63
C ASP A 459 37.86 -20.66 -33.03
N GLY A 460 37.02 -20.41 -34.02
CA GLY A 460 37.39 -20.42 -35.44
C GLY A 460 37.37 -21.82 -36.10
N LYS A 461 37.53 -21.89 -37.42
CA LYS A 461 37.36 -23.12 -38.19
C LYS A 461 38.36 -24.24 -37.82
N ASN A 462 39.58 -23.89 -37.43
CA ASN A 462 40.65 -24.82 -37.03
C ASN A 462 41.26 -24.46 -35.65
N GLY A 463 40.54 -23.71 -34.83
CA GLY A 463 41.06 -23.21 -33.56
C GLY A 463 40.95 -24.20 -32.41
N SER A 464 41.44 -23.79 -31.27
CA SER A 464 41.36 -24.56 -30.00
C SER A 464 39.96 -24.62 -29.46
N THR A 465 39.64 -25.67 -28.72
CA THR A 465 38.38 -25.80 -27.97
C THR A 465 38.53 -25.25 -26.58
N PHE A 466 37.57 -24.42 -26.18
CA PHE A 466 37.47 -23.81 -24.85
C PHE A 466 36.26 -24.33 -24.11
N ILE A 467 36.33 -24.28 -22.77
CA ILE A 467 35.28 -24.63 -21.87
C ILE A 467 34.99 -23.45 -20.92
N LYS A 468 33.71 -23.18 -20.66
CA LYS A 468 33.30 -22.15 -19.71
C LYS A 468 31.97 -22.49 -19.06
N ARG A 469 31.78 -21.90 -17.88
CA ARG A 469 30.51 -21.82 -17.17
C ARG A 469 30.14 -20.38 -16.95
N PHE A 470 28.89 -20.04 -17.22
CA PHE A 470 28.44 -18.65 -17.08
C PHE A 470 26.95 -18.56 -16.77
N ASN A 471 26.55 -17.46 -16.17
CA ASN A 471 25.16 -17.04 -16.09
C ASN A 471 24.88 -15.91 -17.10
N VAL A 472 23.62 -15.65 -17.38
CA VAL A 472 23.20 -14.56 -18.24
C VAL A 472 22.47 -13.51 -17.40
N SER A 473 23.05 -12.32 -17.30
CA SER A 473 22.50 -11.15 -16.64
C SER A 473 22.77 -9.90 -17.46
N GLY A 474 22.03 -8.82 -17.23
CA GLY A 474 22.27 -7.53 -17.88
C GLY A 474 22.19 -7.58 -19.40
N VAL A 475 21.11 -8.14 -19.96
CA VAL A 475 20.87 -8.25 -21.39
C VAL A 475 19.82 -7.25 -21.87
N THR A 476 20.02 -6.74 -23.09
CA THR A 476 19.03 -5.95 -23.82
C THR A 476 18.27 -6.87 -24.77
N ARG A 477 16.94 -6.73 -24.85
CA ARG A 477 16.10 -7.48 -25.79
C ARG A 477 16.51 -7.18 -27.23
N ASP A 478 16.36 -8.19 -28.08
CA ASP A 478 16.57 -8.14 -29.55
C ASP A 478 18.02 -7.77 -29.96
N LYS A 479 18.98 -7.95 -29.05
CA LYS A 479 20.40 -7.78 -29.30
C LYS A 479 21.13 -9.12 -29.27
N PHE A 480 21.95 -9.40 -30.29
CA PHE A 480 22.85 -10.53 -30.29
C PHE A 480 24.07 -10.28 -29.41
N TYR A 481 24.46 -11.30 -28.66
CA TYR A 481 25.69 -11.36 -27.87
C TYR A 481 26.51 -12.57 -28.33
N ASP A 482 27.77 -12.37 -28.66
CA ASP A 482 28.69 -13.46 -28.98
C ASP A 482 29.29 -14.05 -27.71
N LEU A 483 29.23 -15.36 -27.61
CA LEU A 483 29.75 -16.14 -26.46
C LEU A 483 31.11 -16.74 -26.74
N THR A 484 31.66 -16.56 -27.95
CA THR A 484 32.98 -17.05 -28.41
C THR A 484 34.02 -15.91 -28.34
N GLN A 485 35.06 -15.98 -29.17
CA GLN A 485 36.03 -14.89 -29.38
C GLN A 485 35.85 -14.20 -30.75
N GLU A 486 34.64 -14.31 -31.28
CA GLU A 486 34.21 -13.67 -32.54
C GLU A 486 35.00 -14.08 -33.79
N LYS A 487 35.78 -15.19 -33.72
CA LYS A 487 36.50 -15.68 -34.93
C LYS A 487 35.56 -16.35 -35.90
N PRO A 488 35.66 -16.04 -37.21
CA PRO A 488 34.83 -16.68 -38.23
C PRO A 488 34.94 -18.21 -38.17
N GLY A 489 33.78 -18.89 -38.15
CA GLY A 489 33.71 -20.35 -38.08
C GLY A 489 33.82 -20.94 -36.67
N SER A 490 33.69 -20.11 -35.65
CA SER A 490 33.50 -20.57 -34.27
C SER A 490 32.21 -21.37 -34.15
N MET A 491 32.21 -22.42 -33.34
CA MET A 491 31.07 -23.33 -33.23
C MET A 491 30.99 -23.94 -31.83
N VAL A 492 29.78 -23.96 -31.26
CA VAL A 492 29.48 -24.64 -29.99
C VAL A 492 29.47 -26.14 -30.20
N SER A 493 30.29 -26.84 -29.44
CA SER A 493 30.45 -28.31 -29.52
C SER A 493 29.67 -29.05 -28.41
N TYR A 494 29.45 -28.40 -27.29
CA TYR A 494 28.64 -28.89 -26.18
C TYR A 494 27.93 -27.71 -25.49
N PHE A 495 26.67 -27.91 -25.09
CA PHE A 495 25.90 -26.92 -24.36
C PHE A 495 24.87 -27.57 -23.46
N SER A 496 24.77 -27.11 -22.23
CA SER A 496 23.69 -27.46 -21.31
C SER A 496 23.26 -26.27 -20.48
N ALA A 497 21.99 -26.24 -20.11
CA ALA A 497 21.41 -25.27 -19.21
C ALA A 497 21.07 -25.97 -17.88
N ASN A 498 21.59 -25.42 -16.79
CA ASN A 498 21.54 -26.04 -15.47
C ASN A 498 20.83 -25.09 -14.48
N PRO A 499 19.50 -25.27 -14.24
CA PRO A 499 18.67 -24.30 -13.49
C PRO A 499 19.11 -24.08 -12.04
N ASN A 500 19.88 -24.98 -11.46
CA ASN A 500 20.40 -24.85 -10.11
C ASN A 500 21.94 -24.91 -10.08
N GLY A 501 22.59 -24.62 -11.20
CA GLY A 501 24.06 -24.58 -11.29
C GLY A 501 24.73 -25.95 -11.15
N GLU A 502 24.08 -27.00 -11.64
CA GLU A 502 24.66 -28.34 -11.69
C GLU A 502 25.94 -28.37 -12.51
N ALA A 503 26.89 -29.16 -12.08
CA ALA A 503 28.16 -29.34 -12.75
C ALA A 503 28.28 -30.77 -13.30
N GLU A 504 28.19 -30.88 -14.61
CA GLU A 504 28.19 -32.14 -15.33
C GLU A 504 29.61 -32.70 -15.49
N VAL A 505 29.72 -34.02 -15.59
CA VAL A 505 30.94 -34.68 -16.06
C VAL A 505 30.70 -35.13 -17.51
N VAL A 506 31.59 -34.73 -18.39
CA VAL A 506 31.53 -35.10 -19.81
C VAL A 506 32.74 -35.89 -20.25
N THR A 507 32.54 -36.89 -21.12
CA THR A 507 33.62 -37.61 -21.78
C THR A 507 33.96 -37.00 -23.09
N ILE A 508 35.19 -36.60 -23.29
CA ILE A 508 35.72 -36.04 -24.55
C ILE A 508 36.46 -37.10 -25.32
N VAL A 509 36.14 -37.23 -26.61
CA VAL A 509 36.80 -38.14 -27.52
C VAL A 509 37.39 -37.36 -28.71
N LEU A 510 38.69 -37.42 -28.92
CA LEU A 510 39.37 -36.77 -30.05
C LEU A 510 39.29 -37.58 -31.32
N ARG A 511 39.44 -36.89 -32.46
CA ARG A 511 39.80 -37.54 -33.72
C ARG A 511 41.27 -37.92 -33.67
N GLN A 512 41.64 -39.10 -34.21
CA GLN A 512 43.01 -39.49 -34.26
C GLN A 512 43.73 -38.63 -35.27
N VAL A 513 44.71 -37.83 -34.80
CA VAL A 513 45.51 -36.98 -35.63
C VAL A 513 46.98 -37.11 -35.16
N GLY A 514 47.86 -37.55 -36.01
CA GLY A 514 49.27 -37.74 -35.71
C GLY A 514 49.56 -38.63 -34.50
N SER A 515 50.47 -38.23 -33.64
CA SER A 515 50.96 -38.99 -32.46
C SER A 515 50.20 -38.73 -31.15
N VAL A 516 48.95 -38.31 -31.20
CA VAL A 516 48.15 -38.06 -29.97
C VAL A 516 47.96 -39.33 -29.18
N LYS A 517 48.53 -39.40 -27.99
CA LYS A 517 48.52 -40.62 -27.14
C LYS A 517 47.22 -40.79 -26.34
N LYS A 518 46.58 -39.68 -25.89
CA LYS A 518 45.36 -39.69 -25.06
C LYS A 518 44.15 -39.21 -25.88
N LEU A 519 43.37 -40.18 -26.37
CA LEU A 519 42.25 -39.88 -27.25
C LEU A 519 40.88 -39.74 -26.52
N LYS A 520 40.82 -40.14 -25.21
CA LYS A 520 39.61 -40.09 -24.43
C LYS A 520 39.95 -39.74 -22.99
N TRP A 521 39.15 -38.82 -22.40
CA TRP A 521 39.19 -38.49 -20.95
C TRP A 521 37.89 -37.87 -20.52
N ASP A 522 37.67 -37.88 -19.21
CA ASP A 522 36.55 -37.19 -18.59
C ASP A 522 36.96 -35.80 -18.14
N LEU A 523 36.03 -34.87 -18.20
CA LEU A 523 36.18 -33.51 -17.75
C LEU A 523 34.98 -33.13 -16.89
N ASP A 524 35.26 -32.63 -15.70
CA ASP A 524 34.25 -32.20 -14.74
C ASP A 524 34.05 -30.67 -14.82
N PHE A 525 32.81 -30.23 -15.03
CA PHE A 525 32.51 -28.81 -15.05
C PHE A 525 32.61 -28.16 -13.66
N SER A 526 32.61 -28.94 -12.55
CA SER A 526 32.80 -28.38 -11.20
C SER A 526 34.16 -27.70 -11.01
N ASP A 527 35.17 -28.12 -11.79
CA ASP A 527 36.51 -27.54 -11.79
C ASP A 527 36.55 -26.19 -12.53
N ILE A 528 35.48 -25.82 -13.20
CA ILE A 528 35.41 -24.58 -14.01
C ILE A 528 34.66 -23.51 -13.23
N ALA A 529 35.36 -22.41 -12.91
CA ALA A 529 34.75 -21.28 -12.22
C ALA A 529 33.64 -20.63 -13.07
N ILE A 530 32.52 -20.27 -12.43
CA ILE A 530 31.44 -19.53 -13.04
C ILE A 530 31.89 -18.08 -13.24
N LYS A 531 31.91 -17.61 -14.51
CA LYS A 531 32.33 -16.25 -14.90
C LYS A 531 31.26 -15.56 -15.74
N GLY A 532 31.45 -14.31 -16.08
CA GLY A 532 30.53 -13.59 -16.97
C GLY A 532 30.52 -14.20 -18.39
N ARG A 533 29.40 -14.07 -19.11
CA ARG A 533 29.18 -14.64 -20.45
C ARG A 533 30.24 -14.29 -21.49
N ALA A 534 30.84 -13.10 -21.38
CA ALA A 534 31.91 -12.63 -22.31
C ALA A 534 33.28 -13.28 -22.04
N SER A 535 33.43 -14.09 -20.96
CA SER A 535 34.72 -14.75 -20.70
C SER A 535 35.08 -15.75 -21.76
N ARG A 536 36.37 -15.82 -22.10
CA ARG A 536 36.90 -16.79 -23.07
C ARG A 536 36.75 -18.24 -22.59
N GLY A 537 36.90 -18.48 -21.27
CA GLY A 537 36.97 -19.83 -20.70
C GLY A 537 38.39 -20.40 -20.68
N ASN A 538 38.48 -21.67 -20.26
CA ASN A 538 39.76 -22.42 -20.17
C ASN A 538 39.98 -23.23 -21.44
N THR A 539 41.24 -23.39 -21.89
CA THR A 539 41.59 -24.21 -23.05
C THR A 539 41.44 -25.69 -22.68
N VAL A 540 40.68 -26.45 -23.50
CA VAL A 540 40.53 -27.89 -23.35
C VAL A 540 41.54 -28.64 -24.21
N THR A 541 41.58 -28.34 -25.51
CA THR A 541 42.48 -29.02 -26.46
C THR A 541 42.69 -28.18 -27.72
N LYS A 542 43.84 -28.35 -28.36
CA LYS A 542 44.13 -27.83 -29.71
C LYS A 542 43.73 -28.83 -30.81
N TYR A 543 43.42 -30.07 -30.45
CA TYR A 543 43.12 -31.13 -31.40
C TYR A 543 41.62 -31.20 -31.70
N PRO A 544 41.24 -31.67 -32.88
CA PRO A 544 39.83 -31.78 -33.25
C PRO A 544 39.11 -32.84 -32.43
N ILE A 545 37.98 -32.45 -31.83
CA ILE A 545 37.10 -33.33 -31.08
C ILE A 545 36.22 -34.10 -32.05
N LYS A 546 36.09 -35.43 -31.80
CA LYS A 546 35.18 -36.32 -32.52
C LYS A 546 33.77 -36.26 -31.92
N LYS A 547 33.67 -36.34 -30.59
CA LYS A 547 32.39 -36.26 -29.86
C LYS A 547 32.62 -35.85 -28.41
N ILE A 548 31.58 -35.29 -27.78
CA ILE A 548 31.47 -35.02 -26.37
C ILE A 548 30.19 -35.68 -25.88
N GLU A 549 30.28 -36.51 -24.86
CA GLU A 549 29.16 -37.25 -24.29
C GLU A 549 28.97 -36.92 -22.83
N LEU A 550 27.73 -36.68 -22.41
CA LEU A 550 27.39 -36.55 -21.02
C LEU A 550 27.64 -37.92 -20.31
N LYS A 551 28.48 -37.89 -19.27
CA LYS A 551 28.75 -39.09 -18.45
C LYS A 551 27.89 -39.06 -17.18
N GLU A 552 27.82 -37.91 -16.52
CA GLU A 552 27.10 -37.75 -15.24
C GLU A 552 26.55 -36.35 -15.14
N LYS A 553 25.30 -36.20 -14.64
CA LYS A 553 24.65 -34.90 -14.45
C LYS A 553 25.30 -34.01 -13.39
N GLY A 554 26.01 -34.58 -12.42
CA GLY A 554 26.62 -33.85 -11.33
C GLY A 554 25.64 -33.17 -10.39
N ILE A 555 26.18 -32.37 -9.49
CA ILE A 555 25.42 -31.68 -8.44
C ILE A 555 25.61 -30.16 -8.54
N SER A 556 24.73 -29.40 -7.88
CA SER A 556 24.84 -27.93 -7.79
C SER A 556 26.12 -27.50 -7.08
N THR A 557 26.80 -26.53 -7.68
CA THR A 557 28.00 -25.87 -7.10
C THR A 557 27.65 -24.51 -6.44
N LEU A 558 26.37 -24.16 -6.37
CA LEU A 558 25.89 -22.90 -5.83
C LEU A 558 25.63 -22.97 -4.33
N ARG A 559 25.50 -21.80 -3.70
CA ARG A 559 25.13 -21.70 -2.27
C ARG A 559 23.75 -22.29 -2.01
N PRO A 560 23.46 -22.75 -0.78
CA PRO A 560 22.14 -23.26 -0.37
C PRO A 560 21.03 -22.26 -0.73
N ARG A 561 19.84 -22.79 -0.97
CA ARG A 561 18.65 -21.94 -1.21
C ARG A 561 17.64 -22.10 -0.09
N LYS A 562 16.95 -21.02 0.25
CA LYS A 562 15.81 -21.07 1.16
C LYS A 562 14.62 -21.72 0.46
N VAL A 563 13.89 -22.55 1.19
CA VAL A 563 12.68 -23.24 0.71
C VAL A 563 11.57 -22.98 1.72
N TRP A 564 10.40 -22.59 1.20
CA TRP A 564 9.18 -22.37 1.97
C TRP A 564 8.12 -23.39 1.56
N PHE A 565 7.20 -23.68 2.46
CA PHE A 565 6.02 -24.48 2.20
C PHE A 565 4.78 -23.62 2.25
N ASP A 566 4.00 -23.63 1.18
CA ASP A 566 2.71 -22.95 1.07
C ASP A 566 1.61 -24.01 1.35
N ASP A 567 1.01 -23.94 2.53
CA ASP A 567 -0.03 -24.86 3.01
C ASP A 567 -1.35 -24.74 2.23
N THR A 568 -1.59 -23.58 1.60
CA THR A 568 -2.81 -23.34 0.83
C THR A 568 -2.83 -24.14 -0.48
N VAL A 569 -1.67 -24.28 -1.11
CA VAL A 569 -1.51 -25.03 -2.38
C VAL A 569 -0.80 -26.35 -2.20
N GLN A 570 -0.39 -26.69 -0.98
CA GLN A 570 0.32 -27.91 -0.62
C GLN A 570 1.59 -28.12 -1.49
N ARG A 571 2.41 -27.05 -1.64
CA ARG A 571 3.63 -27.07 -2.47
C ARG A 571 4.76 -26.28 -1.87
N LEU A 572 5.97 -26.67 -2.28
CA LEU A 572 7.19 -25.90 -1.98
C LEU A 572 7.33 -24.70 -2.92
N ASN A 573 7.95 -23.62 -2.39
CA ASN A 573 8.34 -22.50 -3.19
C ASN A 573 9.68 -21.89 -2.71
N VAL A 574 10.21 -20.98 -3.49
CA VAL A 574 11.44 -20.20 -3.18
C VAL A 574 11.15 -18.70 -3.14
N ASP A 575 9.88 -18.32 -3.16
CA ASP A 575 9.40 -16.95 -3.31
C ASP A 575 9.06 -16.30 -1.96
N GLY A 576 9.29 -17.02 -0.84
CA GLY A 576 9.04 -16.54 0.52
C GLY A 576 7.59 -16.66 0.98
N ARG A 577 6.78 -17.56 0.39
CA ARG A 577 5.37 -17.76 0.73
C ARG A 577 5.19 -18.93 1.68
N GLY A 578 4.38 -18.74 2.73
CA GLY A 578 4.11 -19.74 3.74
C GLY A 578 5.24 -19.91 4.74
N GLU A 579 5.42 -21.11 5.28
CA GLU A 579 6.38 -21.43 6.33
C GLU A 579 7.79 -21.64 5.76
N LEU A 580 8.81 -21.04 6.38
CA LEU A 580 10.21 -21.27 6.02
C LEU A 580 10.71 -22.61 6.58
N LEU A 581 10.95 -23.58 5.71
CA LEU A 581 11.51 -24.90 6.09
C LEU A 581 13.04 -24.86 6.32
N GLY A 582 13.73 -23.84 5.84
CA GLY A 582 15.16 -23.64 6.03
C GLY A 582 15.95 -23.47 4.74
N GLU A 583 17.30 -23.55 4.87
CA GLU A 583 18.24 -23.51 3.74
C GLU A 583 18.63 -24.93 3.32
N PHE A 584 18.45 -25.25 2.03
CA PHE A 584 18.69 -26.56 1.47
C PHE A 584 19.90 -26.59 0.54
N ARG A 585 20.79 -27.53 0.76
CA ARG A 585 21.85 -27.97 -0.15
C ARG A 585 21.33 -29.05 -1.09
N PRO A 586 22.04 -29.41 -2.15
CA PRO A 586 21.58 -30.41 -3.14
C PRO A 586 21.25 -31.80 -2.55
N HIS A 587 21.89 -32.18 -1.45
CA HIS A 587 21.69 -33.48 -0.79
C HIS A 587 20.72 -33.44 0.40
N ASP A 588 20.30 -32.23 0.81
CA ASP A 588 19.35 -32.11 1.91
C ASP A 588 17.99 -32.64 1.51
N ARG A 589 17.30 -33.27 2.46
CA ARG A 589 16.00 -33.88 2.26
C ARG A 589 14.95 -33.28 3.17
N LEU A 590 13.71 -33.48 2.83
CA LEU A 590 12.55 -33.21 3.66
C LEU A 590 12.08 -34.51 4.31
N LEU A 591 11.75 -34.45 5.59
CA LEU A 591 11.00 -35.48 6.33
C LEU A 591 9.52 -35.15 6.25
N ILE A 592 8.71 -36.12 5.86
CA ILE A 592 7.26 -36.01 5.78
C ILE A 592 6.69 -37.07 6.69
N VAL A 593 5.72 -36.70 7.54
CA VAL A 593 4.93 -37.61 8.35
C VAL A 593 3.45 -37.31 8.14
N ASN A 594 2.68 -38.36 7.86
CA ASN A 594 1.24 -38.25 7.64
C ASN A 594 0.46 -38.74 8.88
N GLN A 595 -0.78 -38.27 9.03
CA GLN A 595 -1.71 -38.68 10.10
C GLN A 595 -1.96 -40.20 10.10
N SER A 596 -1.82 -40.84 8.93
CA SER A 596 -1.92 -42.31 8.75
C SER A 596 -0.76 -43.10 9.36
N GLY A 597 0.23 -42.43 9.99
CA GLY A 597 1.42 -43.12 10.56
C GLY A 597 2.44 -43.55 9.52
N LYS A 598 2.42 -42.95 8.34
CA LYS A 598 3.42 -43.09 7.29
C LYS A 598 4.47 -42.02 7.37
N LEU A 599 5.71 -42.38 7.11
CA LEU A 599 6.81 -41.41 6.97
C LEU A 599 7.63 -41.69 5.70
N LYS A 600 8.19 -40.64 5.14
CA LYS A 600 9.14 -40.73 4.01
C LYS A 600 10.10 -39.55 4.00
N THR A 601 11.27 -39.76 3.37
CA THR A 601 12.18 -38.65 3.06
C THR A 601 12.24 -38.43 1.55
N ILE A 602 12.18 -37.17 1.12
CA ILE A 602 12.23 -36.77 -0.32
C ILE A 602 13.24 -35.66 -0.55
N ILE A 603 13.72 -35.55 -1.80
CA ILE A 603 14.43 -34.35 -2.26
C ILE A 603 13.41 -33.25 -2.45
N PRO A 604 13.70 -31.98 -2.01
CA PRO A 604 12.77 -30.87 -2.13
C PRO A 604 12.63 -30.41 -3.60
N GLU A 605 11.63 -30.92 -4.29
CA GLU A 605 11.26 -30.51 -5.66
C GLU A 605 10.06 -29.57 -5.61
N LEU A 606 10.15 -28.42 -6.28
CA LEU A 606 9.09 -27.39 -6.28
C LEU A 606 7.79 -27.84 -6.97
N THR A 607 7.87 -28.94 -7.76
CA THR A 607 6.72 -29.55 -8.44
C THR A 607 5.96 -30.54 -7.59
N THR A 608 6.54 -30.99 -6.46
CA THR A 608 5.92 -31.97 -5.58
C THR A 608 4.67 -31.38 -4.94
N HIS A 609 3.57 -32.13 -5.01
CA HIS A 609 2.34 -31.88 -4.27
C HIS A 609 2.33 -32.72 -3.00
N PHE A 610 1.97 -32.14 -1.88
CA PHE A 610 1.90 -32.80 -0.59
C PHE A 610 0.44 -33.13 -0.26
N ASP A 611 0.25 -34.23 0.49
CA ASP A 611 -1.07 -34.66 0.90
C ASP A 611 -1.62 -33.80 2.04
N GLU A 612 -2.94 -33.61 2.09
CA GLU A 612 -3.60 -32.79 3.13
C GLU A 612 -3.53 -33.43 4.54
N ASP A 613 -3.28 -34.75 4.64
CA ASP A 613 -3.11 -35.47 5.89
C ASP A 613 -1.68 -35.42 6.47
N MET A 614 -0.80 -34.60 5.86
CA MET A 614 0.55 -34.38 6.32
C MET A 614 0.56 -33.54 7.60
N ILE A 615 1.22 -34.03 8.64
CA ILE A 615 1.30 -33.39 9.97
C ILE A 615 2.69 -32.92 10.33
N VAL A 616 3.75 -33.44 9.68
CA VAL A 616 5.12 -32.96 9.82
C VAL A 616 5.74 -32.78 8.45
N LEU A 617 6.29 -31.59 8.22
CA LEU A 617 7.13 -31.28 7.06
C LEU A 617 8.31 -30.44 7.54
N GLU A 618 9.49 -31.05 7.59
CA GLU A 618 10.69 -30.30 8.00
C GLU A 618 11.94 -30.77 7.24
N LYS A 619 13.00 -30.01 7.34
CA LYS A 619 14.31 -30.41 6.83
C LYS A 619 14.80 -31.63 7.62
N TRP A 620 15.00 -32.78 6.93
CA TRP A 620 15.45 -34.00 7.58
C TRP A 620 16.83 -33.84 8.18
N ASN A 621 16.93 -34.34 9.43
CA ASN A 621 18.21 -34.52 10.15
C ASN A 621 18.32 -35.96 10.59
N PRO A 622 19.23 -36.79 10.03
CA PRO A 622 19.34 -38.23 10.33
C PRO A 622 19.64 -38.53 11.81
N ASN A 623 20.18 -37.58 12.55
CA ASN A 623 20.48 -37.74 13.97
C ASN A 623 19.31 -37.32 14.88
N LYS A 624 18.25 -36.73 14.34
CA LYS A 624 17.09 -36.22 15.09
C LYS A 624 16.04 -37.32 15.18
N PRO A 625 15.66 -37.79 16.38
CA PRO A 625 14.68 -38.90 16.52
C PRO A 625 13.25 -38.36 16.30
N VAL A 626 12.41 -39.25 15.77
CA VAL A 626 10.95 -39.12 15.74
C VAL A 626 10.38 -39.77 16.98
N SER A 627 9.55 -39.08 17.74
CA SER A 627 8.84 -39.57 18.92
C SER A 627 7.35 -39.52 18.65
N CYS A 628 6.62 -40.60 18.96
CA CYS A 628 5.17 -40.64 18.74
C CYS A 628 4.43 -41.38 19.85
N ILE A 629 3.16 -41.03 20.00
CA ILE A 629 2.16 -41.79 20.78
C ILE A 629 1.08 -42.18 19.78
N TYR A 630 0.73 -43.45 19.76
CA TYR A 630 -0.32 -43.94 18.89
C TYR A 630 -1.19 -45.00 19.60
N TYR A 631 -2.46 -45.04 19.24
CA TYR A 631 -3.38 -46.06 19.64
C TYR A 631 -3.24 -47.25 18.70
N CYS A 632 -3.02 -48.44 19.24
CA CYS A 632 -2.91 -49.69 18.49
C CYS A 632 -4.26 -50.42 18.50
N GLY A 633 -4.95 -50.43 17.36
CA GLY A 633 -6.26 -51.07 17.22
C GLY A 633 -6.25 -52.60 17.37
N GLU A 634 -5.10 -53.26 17.14
CA GLU A 634 -4.94 -54.70 17.34
C GLU A 634 -4.87 -55.09 18.83
N LYS A 635 -4.17 -54.25 19.64
CA LYS A 635 -3.90 -54.53 21.06
C LYS A 635 -4.76 -53.72 22.02
N ASP A 636 -5.62 -52.89 21.49
CA ASP A 636 -6.56 -52.03 22.24
C ASP A 636 -5.89 -51.20 23.35
N ARG A 637 -4.74 -50.58 23.04
CA ARG A 637 -3.95 -49.75 23.97
C ARG A 637 -3.04 -48.76 23.27
N TYR A 638 -2.57 -47.77 24.03
CA TYR A 638 -1.61 -46.79 23.57
C TYR A 638 -0.16 -47.28 23.66
N PHE A 639 0.63 -46.91 22.67
CA PHE A 639 2.07 -47.18 22.61
C PHE A 639 2.83 -45.85 22.44
N VAL A 640 3.99 -45.75 23.09
CA VAL A 640 5.00 -44.73 22.89
C VAL A 640 6.15 -45.31 22.12
N LYS A 641 6.56 -44.66 21.03
CA LYS A 641 7.68 -45.12 20.21
C LYS A 641 8.62 -43.96 19.94
N ARG A 642 9.93 -44.23 19.94
CA ARG A 642 10.98 -43.30 19.58
C ARG A 642 12.04 -44.02 18.76
N PHE A 643 12.39 -43.41 17.58
CA PHE A 643 13.28 -44.06 16.63
C PHE A 643 13.97 -43.00 15.74
N LEU A 644 15.07 -43.43 15.08
CA LEU A 644 15.71 -42.66 14.02
C LEU A 644 15.18 -43.14 12.67
N VAL A 645 15.05 -42.18 11.72
CA VAL A 645 14.67 -42.49 10.33
C VAL A 645 15.92 -43.01 9.61
N GLU A 646 16.02 -44.29 9.34
CA GLU A 646 17.23 -44.93 8.78
C GLU A 646 17.17 -45.09 7.26
N ASN A 647 15.98 -45.15 6.67
CA ASN A 647 15.81 -45.44 5.24
C ASN A 647 15.60 -44.19 4.41
N GLU A 648 16.50 -43.97 3.47
CA GLU A 648 16.36 -42.95 2.44
C GLU A 648 15.47 -43.46 1.28
N ASN A 649 14.48 -42.64 0.84
CA ASN A 649 13.63 -42.90 -0.32
C ASN A 649 12.57 -44.01 -0.20
N LYS A 650 12.27 -44.55 0.97
CA LYS A 650 11.17 -45.48 1.16
C LYS A 650 10.12 -44.87 2.07
N GLU A 651 8.86 -45.13 1.72
CA GLU A 651 7.73 -44.85 2.61
C GLU A 651 7.67 -45.99 3.64
N GLU A 652 7.65 -45.65 4.92
CA GLU A 652 7.58 -46.60 6.02
C GLU A 652 6.36 -46.28 6.87
N ILE A 653 5.64 -47.37 7.28
CA ILE A 653 4.56 -47.26 8.27
C ILE A 653 5.18 -47.59 9.63
N PHE A 654 5.15 -46.62 10.54
CA PHE A 654 5.81 -46.77 11.85
C PHE A 654 4.84 -47.05 13.01
N ILE A 655 3.53 -47.11 12.73
CA ILE A 655 2.50 -47.58 13.67
C ILE A 655 2.00 -48.95 13.25
N THR A 656 1.23 -49.63 14.10
CA THR A 656 0.66 -50.96 13.77
C THR A 656 -0.40 -50.79 12.67
N GLU A 657 -0.30 -51.57 11.59
CA GLU A 657 -1.29 -51.59 10.51
C GLU A 657 -2.58 -52.27 10.95
N HIS A 658 -3.57 -51.49 11.35
CA HIS A 658 -4.91 -51.96 11.71
C HIS A 658 -5.92 -50.84 11.52
N GLU A 659 -7.13 -51.11 11.08
CA GLU A 659 -8.17 -50.10 10.76
C GLU A 659 -8.46 -49.12 11.92
N LYS A 660 -8.31 -49.56 13.17
CA LYS A 660 -8.53 -48.76 14.36
C LYS A 660 -7.26 -48.10 14.92
N SER A 661 -6.10 -48.37 14.31
CA SER A 661 -4.86 -47.74 14.77
C SER A 661 -4.83 -46.26 14.36
N GLN A 662 -4.46 -45.39 15.31
CA GLN A 662 -4.47 -43.96 15.10
C GLN A 662 -3.23 -43.33 15.72
N LEU A 663 -2.58 -42.47 14.96
CA LEU A 663 -1.48 -41.64 15.44
C LEU A 663 -2.06 -40.44 16.21
N GLU A 664 -1.77 -40.32 17.51
CA GLU A 664 -2.28 -39.26 18.37
C GLU A 664 -1.35 -38.04 18.38
N ILE A 665 -0.06 -38.28 18.59
CA ILE A 665 0.97 -37.26 18.69
C ILE A 665 2.22 -37.71 17.97
N VAL A 666 2.84 -36.84 17.23
CA VAL A 666 4.20 -36.99 16.71
C VAL A 666 5.01 -35.72 16.98
N SER A 667 6.25 -35.90 17.37
CA SER A 667 7.21 -34.80 17.55
C SER A 667 8.58 -35.20 17.07
N THR A 668 9.26 -34.25 16.46
CA THR A 668 10.66 -34.35 16.07
C THR A 668 11.58 -33.61 17.03
N ASP A 669 11.07 -33.08 18.14
CA ASP A 669 11.88 -32.43 19.16
C ASP A 669 12.88 -33.38 19.82
N TRP A 670 14.04 -32.88 20.24
CA TRP A 670 15.08 -33.67 20.86
C TRP A 670 14.63 -34.34 22.17
N ARG A 671 13.76 -33.73 22.92
CA ARG A 671 13.21 -34.25 24.19
C ARG A 671 11.76 -33.74 24.36
N PRO A 672 10.80 -34.28 23.59
CA PRO A 672 9.41 -33.88 23.74
C PRO A 672 8.86 -34.35 25.09
N VAL A 673 8.01 -33.55 25.69
CA VAL A 673 7.26 -33.88 26.91
C VAL A 673 5.78 -33.93 26.51
N ALA A 674 5.11 -35.03 26.82
CA ALA A 674 3.69 -35.20 26.59
C ALA A 674 2.97 -35.39 27.93
N GLU A 675 1.85 -34.70 28.11
CA GLU A 675 0.93 -34.85 29.23
C GLU A 675 -0.20 -35.80 28.81
N VAL A 676 -0.45 -36.82 29.61
CA VAL A 676 -1.53 -37.79 29.38
C VAL A 676 -2.63 -37.55 30.42
N ILE A 677 -3.80 -37.13 29.95
CA ILE A 677 -4.97 -36.89 30.79
C ILE A 677 -5.94 -38.05 30.60
N TYR A 678 -6.20 -38.77 31.68
CA TYR A 678 -7.18 -39.86 31.69
C TYR A 678 -8.60 -39.32 31.84
N ALA A 679 -9.52 -39.87 31.03
CA ALA A 679 -10.94 -39.64 31.26
C ALA A 679 -11.32 -40.24 32.63
N LYS A 680 -12.08 -39.50 33.46
CA LYS A 680 -12.60 -39.97 34.74
C LYS A 680 -13.70 -41.01 34.54
#